data_a8a330aa6ebd7f693ad41329f03b1c46
#
_entry.id   a8a330aa6ebd7f693ad41329f03b1c46
#
_cell.length_a   1.000
_cell.length_b   1.000
_cell.length_c   1.000
_cell.angle_alpha   90.00
_cell.angle_beta   90.00
_cell.angle_gamma   90.00
#
_symmetry.space_group_name_H-M   'P 1'
#
loop_
_entity.id
_entity.type
_entity.pdbx_description
1 polymer ?
#
loop_
_entity_poly.entity_id
_entity_poly.type
_entity_poly.pdbx_seq_one_letter_code
_entity_poly.pdbx_strand_id
1 'polypeptide(L)'
;MNSGDSRVLRGTVESPPSDDLLPVGTPIDLDNCAREPIHVPGSIQPRGVLAVVRESDFEVRQVSANVGDLLGRPVDAVLGRHLSALIGPEQAARIEQTARTYGDLRHRNPIECSIDVGGEPRAFDAIVHHDFGGVLLVELEIAYGERPVSFPNTYQAVRGAVEELNRAETLPELYDTAARAVRDLTAFDRVMVYRYDEEYNGEVVAESKREDLNSFLGLHYPSTDIPAQARALYEKNWIRLISDVDYTPAPLVPSVDPASGMPLDLTYATLRSVSPMHIEYLQNMGVHASMSISLLRQGRLWGLIACHHYAGAHLPPFGTRAAAEFLGSTLSLRLVDRFEDEQLHRRLAAQAVLGKLTAATLNDAESLTGALLGAPDLLDLVPADGVVVDIQGDRRALGSVPPPEVVAAVMGWARGADDEVAVTDCLSRELPGLGLDPQLAAGALAINLPDGQHAVWFRREVLRSVDWGGDPHNKAIAVSEGAAVRLSPRKSFERWREVVRRRCEPWTPNDAESAGALRRHLVESLYRRTRGALRVAETLQRSLLPEAIPTLESWHLSAHYEPAAGDNVGGDWYDAFELRDGRLIVLIGDVAGHGIAAAGIMAALRNALRAQLFAGAQPAEALGQLNDFCLHMLPGAFATVVAARVDLSSGHVEAASAGHLMPFLTNRVPAAVAAPIRLSPPIGIKGVTYAPSTFTIEPGHGLVLYSDGLVERRGEAIDDGLARLAATLSRAGEPPASRIWTEMASGHIEDDVTIVALRRP
;
A
#
# COMPACT_ATOMS: atom_id res chain seq x y z
N MET A 1 19.56 -6.82 -5.55
CA MET A 1 19.81 -5.47 -6.04
C MET A 1 18.73 -5.15 -7.05
N ASN A 2 17.68 -4.52 -6.58
CA ASN A 2 16.80 -3.58 -7.30
C ASN A 2 15.74 -3.16 -6.28
N SER A 3 15.85 -1.93 -5.86
CA SER A 3 14.95 -1.25 -4.96
C SER A 3 13.60 -1.03 -5.66
N GLY A 4 12.58 -1.76 -5.26
CA GLY A 4 11.19 -1.53 -5.63
C GLY A 4 10.67 -0.27 -4.94
N ASP A 5 10.29 0.68 -5.75
CA ASP A 5 9.75 1.99 -5.42
C ASP A 5 8.33 1.82 -4.85
N SER A 6 8.20 1.85 -3.54
CA SER A 6 6.90 1.93 -2.88
C SER A 6 6.39 3.37 -2.95
N ARG A 7 5.66 3.70 -4.00
CA ARG A 7 4.85 4.92 -4.08
C ARG A 7 3.64 4.80 -3.16
N VAL A 8 3.85 5.03 -1.88
CA VAL A 8 2.79 5.46 -0.98
C VAL A 8 2.33 6.83 -1.49
N LEU A 9 1.04 6.97 -1.75
CA LEU A 9 0.38 8.24 -2.07
C LEU A 9 0.66 9.25 -0.97
N ARG A 10 1.76 10.01 -1.13
CA ARG A 10 2.07 11.19 -0.34
C ARG A 10 1.38 12.36 -1.02
N GLY A 11 0.22 12.74 -0.53
CA GLY A 11 -0.29 14.08 -0.74
C GLY A 11 0.68 15.05 -0.06
N THR A 12 1.78 15.37 -0.72
CA THR A 12 2.62 16.50 -0.35
C THR A 12 1.84 17.74 -0.72
N VAL A 13 1.24 18.39 0.27
CA VAL A 13 0.89 19.80 0.14
C VAL A 13 2.22 20.54 0.15
N GLU A 14 2.83 20.66 -1.03
CA GLU A 14 4.00 21.49 -1.24
C GLU A 14 3.60 22.94 -0.93
N SER A 15 4.44 23.64 -0.17
CA SER A 15 4.34 25.11 -0.11
C SER A 15 4.34 25.63 -1.54
N PRO A 16 3.48 26.61 -1.89
CA PRO A 16 3.47 27.13 -3.23
C PRO A 16 4.90 27.53 -3.64
N PRO A 17 5.34 27.23 -4.87
CA PRO A 17 6.65 27.66 -5.33
C PRO A 17 6.79 29.17 -5.16
N SER A 18 7.99 29.67 -4.92
CA SER A 18 8.28 31.10 -4.66
C SER A 18 7.69 32.05 -5.70
N ASP A 19 7.48 31.59 -6.90
CA ASP A 19 6.92 32.34 -8.03
C ASP A 19 5.40 32.59 -7.93
N ASP A 20 4.70 31.91 -6.98
CA ASP A 20 3.25 32.01 -6.79
C ASP A 20 2.86 32.96 -5.64
N LEU A 21 3.83 33.50 -4.91
CA LEU A 21 3.58 34.42 -3.79
C LEU A 21 3.20 35.82 -4.30
N LEU A 22 2.33 36.48 -3.55
CA LEU A 22 1.89 37.83 -3.87
C LEU A 22 3.01 38.86 -3.60
N PRO A 23 3.09 39.95 -4.38
CA PRO A 23 3.97 41.07 -4.06
C PRO A 23 3.68 41.62 -2.65
N VAL A 24 4.72 42.02 -1.94
CA VAL A 24 4.62 42.65 -0.62
C VAL A 24 3.74 43.89 -0.70
N GLY A 25 2.78 44.04 0.22
CA GLY A 25 1.83 45.16 0.24
C GLY A 25 0.56 44.96 -0.60
N THR A 26 0.39 43.81 -1.24
CA THR A 26 -0.88 43.47 -1.88
C THR A 26 -1.98 43.33 -0.82
N PRO A 27 -3.19 43.91 -1.03
CA PRO A 27 -4.30 43.72 -0.11
C PRO A 27 -4.66 42.23 -0.01
N ILE A 28 -4.75 41.71 1.21
CA ILE A 28 -5.00 40.31 1.48
C ILE A 28 -6.47 40.10 1.85
N ASP A 29 -7.05 39.04 1.29
CA ASP A 29 -8.39 38.54 1.56
C ASP A 29 -8.42 36.98 1.60
N LEU A 30 -9.58 36.34 1.78
CA LEU A 30 -9.69 34.89 1.85
C LEU A 30 -9.34 34.16 0.55
N ASP A 31 -9.40 34.84 -0.61
CA ASP A 31 -9.10 34.21 -1.89
C ASP A 31 -7.59 34.12 -2.16
N ASN A 32 -6.84 35.09 -1.65
CA ASN A 32 -5.42 35.21 -1.90
C ASN A 32 -4.54 34.97 -0.67
N CYS A 33 -5.12 34.82 0.53
CA CYS A 33 -4.38 34.65 1.79
C CYS A 33 -3.41 33.45 1.78
N ALA A 34 -3.70 32.39 1.01
CA ALA A 34 -2.80 31.26 0.85
C ALA A 34 -1.52 31.60 0.09
N ARG A 35 -1.47 32.72 -0.60
CA ARG A 35 -0.33 33.23 -1.37
C ARG A 35 0.37 34.42 -0.70
N GLU A 36 -0.08 34.81 0.50
CA GLU A 36 0.55 35.88 1.29
C GLU A 36 1.95 35.49 1.71
N PRO A 37 2.99 36.30 1.45
CA PRO A 37 4.35 36.02 1.92
C PRO A 37 4.50 36.36 3.41
N ILE A 38 3.85 35.62 4.29
CA ILE A 38 3.77 35.88 5.74
C ILE A 38 5.11 35.86 6.47
N HIS A 39 6.16 35.34 5.84
CA HIS A 39 7.53 35.40 6.35
C HIS A 39 8.24 36.72 6.03
N VAL A 40 7.70 37.56 5.14
CA VAL A 40 8.25 38.84 4.70
C VAL A 40 7.23 39.98 4.87
N PRO A 41 6.70 40.24 6.07
CA PRO A 41 5.64 41.22 6.26
C PRO A 41 6.16 42.67 6.19
N GLY A 42 7.46 42.90 6.17
CA GLY A 42 8.09 44.22 6.16
C GLY A 42 7.92 45.07 7.45
N SER A 43 7.39 44.45 8.51
CA SER A 43 7.09 45.11 9.79
C SER A 43 7.15 44.13 10.96
N ILE A 44 7.20 44.70 12.18
CA ILE A 44 7.19 43.93 13.43
C ILE A 44 6.04 44.36 14.35
N GLN A 45 5.71 43.50 15.33
CA GLN A 45 4.89 43.86 16.47
C GLN A 45 5.65 44.88 17.38
N PRO A 46 5.02 45.97 17.86
CA PRO A 46 5.72 47.10 18.51
C PRO A 46 6.18 46.79 19.93
N ARG A 47 6.03 45.59 20.44
CA ARG A 47 6.48 45.19 21.79
C ARG A 47 7.99 45.12 21.95
N GLY A 48 8.75 45.30 20.88
CA GLY A 48 10.20 45.32 20.87
C GLY A 48 10.75 46.12 19.68
N VAL A 49 12.06 46.16 19.52
CA VAL A 49 12.79 46.76 18.40
C VAL A 49 13.54 45.68 17.65
N LEU A 50 13.48 45.69 16.35
CA LEU A 50 14.30 44.82 15.49
C LEU A 50 15.39 45.68 14.81
N ALA A 51 16.65 45.24 14.90
CA ALA A 51 17.76 45.73 14.11
C ALA A 51 18.34 44.63 13.24
N VAL A 52 18.59 44.91 11.98
CA VAL A 52 19.32 44.08 11.04
C VAL A 52 20.75 44.57 10.95
N VAL A 53 21.67 43.70 11.29
CA VAL A 53 23.07 44.05 11.49
C VAL A 53 23.95 43.26 10.54
N ARG A 54 24.89 43.87 9.82
CA ARG A 54 25.86 43.15 8.99
C ARG A 54 26.86 42.41 9.88
N GLU A 55 27.07 41.13 9.67
CA GLU A 55 27.92 40.29 10.54
C GLU A 55 29.39 40.68 10.52
N SER A 56 29.91 41.24 9.41
CA SER A 56 31.34 41.54 9.26
C SER A 56 31.83 42.66 10.17
N ASP A 57 31.01 43.69 10.40
CA ASP A 57 31.37 44.91 11.08
C ASP A 57 30.29 45.45 12.02
N PHE A 58 29.21 44.73 12.19
CA PHE A 58 28.07 45.06 13.05
C PHE A 58 27.42 46.42 12.75
N GLU A 59 27.44 46.84 11.49
CA GLU A 59 26.71 48.00 11.00
C GLU A 59 25.21 47.71 10.91
N VAL A 60 24.39 48.59 11.48
CA VAL A 60 22.91 48.50 11.42
C VAL A 60 22.43 48.91 10.02
N ARG A 61 21.88 47.98 9.28
CA ARG A 61 21.38 48.19 7.91
C ARG A 61 19.89 48.55 7.85
N GLN A 62 19.11 47.93 8.74
CA GLN A 62 17.69 48.22 8.88
C GLN A 62 17.35 48.27 10.36
N VAL A 63 16.33 49.03 10.72
CA VAL A 63 15.79 49.09 12.08
C VAL A 63 14.28 49.32 12.02
N SER A 64 13.53 48.82 12.99
CA SER A 64 12.10 49.12 13.10
C SER A 64 11.83 50.56 13.49
N ALA A 65 10.83 51.20 12.87
CA ALA A 65 10.53 52.61 13.01
C ALA A 65 10.23 53.06 14.46
N ASN A 66 9.77 52.12 15.32
CA ASN A 66 9.46 52.37 16.73
C ASN A 66 10.69 52.47 17.66
N VAL A 67 11.91 52.46 17.10
CA VAL A 67 13.15 52.57 17.87
C VAL A 67 13.22 53.87 18.67
N GLY A 68 12.64 54.96 18.14
CA GLY A 68 12.52 56.22 18.84
C GLY A 68 11.66 56.16 20.10
N ASP A 69 10.54 55.46 20.00
CA ASP A 69 9.56 55.34 21.09
C ASP A 69 10.08 54.46 22.23
N LEU A 70 10.76 53.34 21.89
CA LEU A 70 11.22 52.37 22.88
C LEU A 70 12.61 52.64 23.45
N LEU A 71 13.54 53.18 22.63
CA LEU A 71 14.93 53.38 23.03
C LEU A 71 15.34 54.89 23.07
N GLY A 72 14.41 55.80 22.72
CA GLY A 72 14.70 57.23 22.69
C GLY A 72 15.73 57.67 21.65
N ARG A 73 15.95 56.85 20.59
CA ARG A 73 16.98 57.08 19.57
C ARG A 73 16.31 57.22 18.20
N PRO A 74 16.49 58.35 17.49
CA PRO A 74 15.90 58.49 16.17
C PRO A 74 16.56 57.52 15.18
N VAL A 75 15.78 57.04 14.18
CA VAL A 75 16.21 56.10 13.14
C VAL A 75 17.53 56.55 12.50
N ASP A 76 17.67 57.83 12.13
CA ASP A 76 18.86 58.37 11.45
C ASP A 76 20.12 58.36 12.33
N ALA A 77 19.97 58.29 13.65
CA ALA A 77 21.11 58.18 14.56
C ALA A 77 21.63 56.74 14.69
N VAL A 78 20.89 55.77 14.19
CA VAL A 78 21.20 54.34 14.30
C VAL A 78 21.59 53.73 12.96
N LEU A 79 20.89 54.07 11.87
CA LEU A 79 21.15 53.54 10.54
C LEU A 79 22.56 53.88 10.03
N GLY A 80 23.23 52.90 9.43
CA GLY A 80 24.60 53.01 8.93
C GLY A 80 25.64 53.18 10.04
N ARG A 81 25.28 53.02 11.31
CA ARG A 81 26.18 53.06 12.45
C ARG A 81 26.40 51.66 13.01
N HIS A 82 27.49 51.53 13.75
CA HIS A 82 27.77 50.31 14.49
C HIS A 82 26.68 50.03 15.54
N LEU A 83 26.36 48.73 15.82
CA LEU A 83 25.33 48.28 16.77
C LEU A 83 25.43 48.99 18.15
N SER A 84 26.65 49.41 18.56
CA SER A 84 26.87 50.20 19.80
C SER A 84 26.11 51.51 19.82
N ALA A 85 25.80 52.10 18.68
CA ALA A 85 24.96 53.29 18.62
C ALA A 85 23.50 53.02 19.05
N LEU A 86 23.03 51.80 18.91
CA LEU A 86 21.70 51.38 19.32
C LEU A 86 21.65 50.97 20.79
N ILE A 87 22.56 50.11 21.25
CA ILE A 87 22.48 49.43 22.57
C ILE A 87 23.62 49.77 23.54
N GLY A 88 24.54 50.63 23.14
CA GLY A 88 25.73 50.95 23.91
C GLY A 88 26.91 49.99 23.64
N PRO A 89 28.15 50.43 23.91
CA PRO A 89 29.36 49.68 23.52
C PRO A 89 29.51 48.34 24.24
N GLU A 90 29.20 48.29 25.51
CA GLU A 90 29.32 47.08 26.33
C GLU A 90 28.39 45.97 25.86
N GLN A 91 27.11 46.27 25.63
CA GLN A 91 26.10 45.31 25.19
C GLN A 91 26.37 44.87 23.75
N ALA A 92 26.79 45.76 22.87
CA ALA A 92 27.17 45.42 21.51
C ALA A 92 28.35 44.45 21.51
N ALA A 93 29.40 44.69 22.28
CA ALA A 93 30.55 43.78 22.38
C ALA A 93 30.16 42.37 22.87
N ARG A 94 29.17 42.24 23.77
CA ARG A 94 28.65 40.93 24.20
C ARG A 94 27.94 40.21 23.10
N ILE A 95 27.07 40.90 22.33
CA ILE A 95 26.36 40.28 21.19
C ILE A 95 27.35 39.88 20.12
N GLU A 96 28.34 40.75 19.78
CA GLU A 96 29.39 40.47 18.81
C GLU A 96 30.21 39.23 19.19
N GLN A 97 30.66 39.16 20.46
CA GLN A 97 31.41 38.02 20.96
C GLN A 97 30.59 36.73 20.86
N THR A 98 29.30 36.79 21.22
CA THR A 98 28.41 35.62 21.16
C THR A 98 28.19 35.20 19.71
N ALA A 99 27.89 36.14 18.80
CA ALA A 99 27.66 35.83 17.39
C ALA A 99 28.91 35.24 16.69
N ARG A 100 30.12 35.77 17.01
CA ARG A 100 31.37 35.23 16.45
C ARG A 100 31.78 33.87 17.04
N THR A 101 31.34 33.57 18.25
CA THR A 101 31.74 32.33 18.96
C THR A 101 30.86 31.16 18.58
N TYR A 102 29.57 31.36 18.32
CA TYR A 102 28.59 30.33 18.14
C TYR A 102 27.92 30.44 16.77
N GLY A 103 27.91 29.36 15.99
CA GLY A 103 27.23 29.28 14.70
C GLY A 103 25.71 29.10 14.85
N ASP A 104 25.22 28.56 15.97
CA ASP A 104 23.79 28.46 16.32
C ASP A 104 23.54 29.27 17.60
N LEU A 105 22.77 30.34 17.47
CA LEU A 105 22.45 31.26 18.56
C LEU A 105 21.17 30.91 19.31
N ARG A 106 20.35 29.98 18.80
CA ARG A 106 19.04 29.61 19.40
C ARG A 106 19.15 29.20 20.87
N HIS A 107 20.22 28.48 21.22
CA HIS A 107 20.48 28.03 22.60
C HIS A 107 21.19 29.07 23.46
N ARG A 108 21.45 30.28 22.94
CA ARG A 108 22.09 31.38 23.65
C ARG A 108 21.14 32.54 23.94
N ASN A 109 19.96 32.50 23.37
CA ASN A 109 18.90 33.47 23.61
C ASN A 109 18.19 33.23 24.94
N PRO A 110 17.77 34.29 25.66
CA PRO A 110 18.08 35.66 25.37
C PRO A 110 19.46 36.05 25.90
N ILE A 111 20.09 37.06 25.26
CA ILE A 111 21.25 37.76 25.85
C ILE A 111 20.68 38.93 26.68
N GLU A 112 20.86 38.88 27.98
CA GLU A 112 20.37 39.92 28.87
C GLU A 112 21.14 41.21 28.61
N CYS A 113 20.45 42.31 28.34
CA CYS A 113 21.03 43.63 28.06
C CYS A 113 20.47 44.68 29.02
N SER A 114 21.33 45.62 29.40
CA SER A 114 20.93 46.84 30.11
C SER A 114 21.22 48.01 29.18
N ILE A 115 20.18 48.69 28.69
CA ILE A 115 20.29 49.77 27.69
C ILE A 115 19.85 51.06 28.37
N ASP A 116 20.65 52.13 28.21
CA ASP A 116 20.29 53.46 28.68
C ASP A 116 19.18 54.03 27.78
N VAL A 117 18.05 54.35 28.39
CA VAL A 117 16.91 54.99 27.74
C VAL A 117 16.57 56.29 28.49
N GLY A 118 16.96 57.41 27.91
CA GLY A 118 16.70 58.71 28.52
C GLY A 118 17.48 59.02 29.79
N GLY A 119 18.63 58.36 29.99
CA GLY A 119 19.49 58.52 31.19
C GLY A 119 19.22 57.52 32.29
N GLU A 120 18.28 56.58 32.05
CA GLU A 120 17.98 55.48 32.99
C GLU A 120 18.26 54.08 32.35
N PRO A 121 18.97 53.20 33.04
CA PRO A 121 19.21 51.83 32.54
C PRO A 121 17.92 51.01 32.59
N ARG A 122 17.49 50.49 31.42
CA ARG A 122 16.36 49.57 31.32
C ARG A 122 16.83 48.20 30.88
N ALA A 123 16.20 47.17 31.43
CA ALA A 123 16.50 45.77 31.12
C ALA A 123 15.80 45.36 29.82
N PHE A 124 16.55 44.71 28.94
CA PHE A 124 16.06 44.13 27.69
C PHE A 124 16.54 42.69 27.54
N ASP A 125 15.74 41.88 26.85
CA ASP A 125 16.11 40.60 26.35
C ASP A 125 16.47 40.74 24.87
N ALA A 126 17.74 40.52 24.51
CA ALA A 126 18.19 40.51 23.13
C ALA A 126 18.09 39.07 22.58
N ILE A 127 17.26 38.87 21.56
CA ILE A 127 17.08 37.60 20.84
C ILE A 127 17.81 37.78 19.50
N VAL A 128 18.79 36.90 19.26
CA VAL A 128 19.73 37.08 18.15
C VAL A 128 19.71 35.86 17.25
N HIS A 129 19.62 36.09 15.94
CA HIS A 129 19.59 35.03 14.92
C HIS A 129 20.54 35.35 13.78
N HIS A 130 21.25 34.33 13.27
CA HIS A 130 21.91 34.41 11.96
C HIS A 130 20.88 34.24 10.85
N ASP A 131 20.98 35.07 9.81
CA ASP A 131 20.12 34.94 8.62
C ASP A 131 20.97 34.74 7.36
N PHE A 132 20.29 34.27 6.28
CA PHE A 132 20.93 34.10 4.99
C PHE A 132 21.43 35.44 4.42
N GLY A 133 22.69 35.49 3.97
CA GLY A 133 23.26 36.71 3.40
C GLY A 133 24.23 37.46 4.31
N GLY A 134 24.66 36.89 5.43
CA GLY A 134 25.68 37.49 6.32
C GLY A 134 25.13 38.66 7.13
N VAL A 135 23.87 38.55 7.53
CA VAL A 135 23.22 39.50 8.43
C VAL A 135 22.79 38.80 9.73
N LEU A 136 22.79 39.59 10.79
CA LEU A 136 22.35 39.20 12.12
C LEU A 136 21.08 39.97 12.46
N LEU A 137 20.02 39.27 12.82
CA LEU A 137 18.80 39.84 13.34
C LEU A 137 18.96 39.99 14.86
N VAL A 138 18.77 41.20 15.37
CA VAL A 138 18.82 41.51 16.81
C VAL A 138 17.46 42.06 17.21
N GLU A 139 16.69 41.25 17.93
CA GLU A 139 15.39 41.64 18.48
C GLU A 139 15.59 42.05 19.95
N LEU A 140 15.14 43.23 20.33
CA LEU A 140 15.25 43.77 21.68
C LEU A 140 13.85 43.86 22.30
N GLU A 141 13.52 42.98 23.21
CA GLU A 141 12.28 43.04 23.97
C GLU A 141 12.51 43.63 25.35
N ILE A 142 11.57 44.47 25.84
CA ILE A 142 11.63 44.93 27.23
C ILE A 142 11.51 43.72 28.16
N ALA A 143 12.45 43.57 29.04
CA ALA A 143 12.40 42.51 30.00
C ALA A 143 11.44 42.84 31.14
N TYR A 144 10.45 41.99 31.31
CA TYR A 144 9.47 42.07 32.40
C TYR A 144 9.72 40.96 33.43
N GLY A 145 9.44 41.24 34.70
CA GLY A 145 9.54 40.28 35.82
C GLY A 145 10.84 40.41 36.63
N GLU A 146 10.89 39.62 37.71
CA GLU A 146 12.08 39.57 38.60
C GLU A 146 13.29 38.97 37.86
N ARG A 147 14.45 39.60 38.02
CA ARG A 147 15.72 39.11 37.45
C ARG A 147 16.75 38.87 38.56
N PRO A 148 17.57 37.80 38.41
CA PRO A 148 17.44 36.75 37.41
C PRO A 148 16.10 36.07 37.57
N VAL A 149 15.51 35.58 36.45
CA VAL A 149 14.34 34.71 36.51
C VAL A 149 14.58 33.76 37.67
N SER A 150 13.70 33.78 38.69
CA SER A 150 13.98 33.01 39.91
C SER A 150 13.91 31.54 39.49
N PHE A 151 15.07 31.03 39.10
CA PHE A 151 15.33 29.74 38.51
C PHE A 151 14.69 28.59 39.32
N PRO A 152 14.62 28.66 40.66
CA PRO A 152 13.98 27.61 41.44
C PRO A 152 12.49 27.40 41.11
N ASN A 153 11.71 28.48 40.95
CA ASN A 153 10.25 28.36 40.82
C ASN A 153 9.85 27.92 39.39
N THR A 154 10.42 28.51 38.34
CA THR A 154 10.17 28.09 36.96
C THR A 154 10.69 26.69 36.67
N TYR A 155 11.90 26.36 37.17
CA TYR A 155 12.47 25.05 37.04
C TYR A 155 11.63 23.99 37.74
N GLN A 156 11.14 24.26 38.97
CA GLN A 156 10.30 23.33 39.71
C GLN A 156 8.95 23.11 39.03
N ALA A 157 8.34 24.17 38.51
CA ALA A 157 7.08 24.08 37.74
C ALA A 157 7.25 23.24 36.47
N VAL A 158 8.30 23.50 35.69
CA VAL A 158 8.61 22.73 34.48
C VAL A 158 8.92 21.28 34.81
N ARG A 159 9.73 21.03 35.83
CA ARG A 159 10.07 19.68 36.28
C ARG A 159 8.82 18.91 36.71
N GLY A 160 7.94 19.53 37.51
CA GLY A 160 6.68 18.92 37.92
C GLY A 160 5.79 18.58 36.70
N ALA A 161 5.65 19.51 35.76
CA ALA A 161 4.89 19.28 34.54
C ALA A 161 5.48 18.14 33.68
N VAL A 162 6.81 18.06 33.54
CA VAL A 162 7.48 16.96 32.83
C VAL A 162 7.27 15.62 33.53
N GLU A 163 7.33 15.60 34.86
CA GLU A 163 7.05 14.39 35.65
C GLU A 163 5.59 13.91 35.47
N GLU A 164 4.62 14.84 35.42
CA GLU A 164 3.21 14.53 35.14
C GLU A 164 3.00 14.02 33.70
N LEU A 165 3.61 14.66 32.69
CA LEU A 165 3.58 14.19 31.31
C LEU A 165 4.18 12.78 31.18
N ASN A 166 5.22 12.47 31.94
CA ASN A 166 5.84 11.14 31.94
C ASN A 166 4.97 10.06 32.61
N ARG A 167 4.09 10.44 33.54
CA ARG A 167 3.16 9.50 34.19
C ARG A 167 1.90 9.24 33.41
N ALA A 168 1.55 10.09 32.46
CA ALA A 168 0.33 9.91 31.65
C ALA A 168 0.40 8.57 30.88
N GLU A 169 -0.59 7.72 31.10
CA GLU A 169 -0.66 6.37 30.50
C GLU A 169 -1.40 6.38 29.16
N THR A 170 -2.30 7.33 28.96
CA THR A 170 -3.12 7.47 27.76
C THR A 170 -2.87 8.77 27.04
N LEU A 171 -3.17 8.81 25.72
CA LEU A 171 -3.08 10.05 24.92
C LEU A 171 -3.98 11.17 25.46
N PRO A 172 -5.26 10.94 25.85
CA PRO A 172 -6.11 11.98 26.45
C PRO A 172 -5.51 12.57 27.72
N GLU A 173 -5.01 11.74 28.64
CA GLU A 173 -4.33 12.22 29.87
C GLU A 173 -3.11 13.07 29.56
N LEU A 174 -2.34 12.67 28.53
CA LEU A 174 -1.16 13.40 28.08
C LEU A 174 -1.53 14.80 27.56
N TYR A 175 -2.62 14.89 26.77
CA TYR A 175 -3.10 16.16 26.22
C TYR A 175 -3.65 17.08 27.32
N ASP A 176 -4.47 16.55 28.23
CA ASP A 176 -5.04 17.32 29.32
C ASP A 176 -3.97 17.85 30.28
N THR A 177 -2.97 17.03 30.56
CA THR A 177 -1.83 17.44 31.40
C THR A 177 -1.02 18.55 30.75
N ALA A 178 -0.77 18.46 29.43
CA ALA A 178 -0.06 19.51 28.70
C ALA A 178 -0.85 20.82 28.68
N ALA A 179 -2.16 20.79 28.41
CA ALA A 179 -3.00 21.98 28.40
C ALA A 179 -3.01 22.69 29.75
N ARG A 180 -3.15 21.93 30.86
CA ARG A 180 -3.10 22.48 32.24
C ARG A 180 -1.73 23.07 32.56
N ALA A 181 -0.65 22.32 32.33
CA ALA A 181 0.70 22.76 32.66
C ALA A 181 1.10 24.04 31.93
N VAL A 182 0.77 24.15 30.63
CA VAL A 182 1.05 25.36 29.86
C VAL A 182 0.18 26.52 30.32
N ARG A 183 -1.09 26.30 30.65
CA ARG A 183 -1.97 27.35 31.20
C ARG A 183 -1.45 27.88 32.53
N ASP A 184 -1.12 27.01 33.46
CA ASP A 184 -0.61 27.39 34.79
C ASP A 184 0.72 28.14 34.69
N LEU A 185 1.58 27.77 33.74
CA LEU A 185 2.85 28.42 33.50
C LEU A 185 2.71 29.81 32.87
N THR A 186 1.80 29.94 31.87
CA THR A 186 1.74 31.11 31.00
C THR A 186 0.64 32.11 31.37
N ALA A 187 -0.29 31.70 32.26
CA ALA A 187 -1.46 32.48 32.68
C ALA A 187 -2.40 32.93 31.55
N PHE A 188 -2.45 32.20 30.45
CA PHE A 188 -3.48 32.42 29.43
C PHE A 188 -4.85 31.95 29.96
N ASP A 189 -5.92 32.60 29.53
CA ASP A 189 -7.27 32.28 29.96
C ASP A 189 -7.74 30.91 29.45
N ARG A 190 -7.26 30.51 28.27
CA ARG A 190 -7.57 29.22 27.62
C ARG A 190 -6.31 28.69 26.97
N VAL A 191 -6.04 27.38 27.16
CA VAL A 191 -5.00 26.62 26.49
C VAL A 191 -5.61 25.35 25.96
N MET A 192 -5.41 25.07 24.68
CA MET A 192 -5.94 23.94 23.96
C MET A 192 -4.82 23.12 23.32
N VAL A 193 -4.96 21.81 23.31
CA VAL A 193 -4.20 20.93 22.42
C VAL A 193 -5.05 20.73 21.16
N TYR A 194 -4.51 21.14 20.05
CA TYR A 194 -5.14 21.13 18.74
C TYR A 194 -4.42 20.13 17.84
N ARG A 195 -5.12 19.11 17.35
CA ARG A 195 -4.58 18.04 16.53
C ARG A 195 -5.05 18.19 15.08
N TYR A 196 -4.16 17.99 14.12
CA TYR A 196 -4.53 17.92 12.70
C TYR A 196 -4.89 16.49 12.29
N ASP A 197 -5.89 16.38 11.40
CA ASP A 197 -6.17 15.15 10.64
C ASP A 197 -5.30 15.08 9.37
N GLU A 198 -5.53 14.05 8.53
CA GLU A 198 -4.78 13.84 7.27
C GLU A 198 -5.05 14.96 6.24
N GLU A 199 -6.20 15.61 6.30
CA GLU A 199 -6.62 16.73 5.43
C GLU A 199 -6.24 18.09 6.03
N TYR A 200 -5.52 18.07 7.17
CA TYR A 200 -5.15 19.25 7.96
C TYR A 200 -6.35 20.02 8.55
N ASN A 201 -7.51 19.42 8.69
CA ASN A 201 -8.52 19.97 9.58
C ASN A 201 -8.05 19.76 11.03
N GLY A 202 -8.38 20.68 11.90
CA GLY A 202 -7.93 20.58 13.26
C GLY A 202 -9.07 20.28 14.22
N GLU A 203 -8.76 19.51 15.26
CA GLU A 203 -9.67 19.16 16.35
C GLU A 203 -9.07 19.59 17.69
N VAL A 204 -9.87 20.18 18.56
CA VAL A 204 -9.48 20.47 19.94
C VAL A 204 -9.62 19.18 20.75
N VAL A 205 -8.49 18.50 21.02
CA VAL A 205 -8.46 17.21 21.75
C VAL A 205 -8.32 17.33 23.25
N ALA A 206 -7.88 18.51 23.76
CA ALA A 206 -7.88 18.87 25.17
C ALA A 206 -8.02 20.36 25.38
N GLU A 207 -8.58 20.78 26.49
CA GLU A 207 -8.79 22.18 26.82
C GLU A 207 -8.66 22.43 28.32
N SER A 208 -7.83 23.41 28.69
CA SER A 208 -7.82 23.99 30.03
C SER A 208 -8.19 25.47 29.93
N LYS A 209 -9.27 25.87 30.60
CA LYS A 209 -9.84 27.21 30.42
C LYS A 209 -10.34 27.82 31.73
N ARG A 210 -10.56 29.13 31.73
CA ARG A 210 -11.29 29.85 32.78
C ARG A 210 -12.78 29.40 32.77
N GLU A 211 -13.38 29.29 33.94
CA GLU A 211 -14.71 28.67 34.12
C GLU A 211 -15.85 29.40 33.36
N ASP A 212 -15.74 30.73 33.19
CA ASP A 212 -16.74 31.56 32.52
C ASP A 212 -16.71 31.45 30.98
N LEU A 213 -15.69 30.81 30.40
CA LEU A 213 -15.56 30.67 28.94
C LEU A 213 -16.32 29.43 28.44
N ASN A 214 -16.91 29.52 27.25
CA ASN A 214 -17.49 28.38 26.55
C ASN A 214 -16.42 27.36 26.20
N SER A 215 -16.76 26.07 26.17
CA SER A 215 -15.82 25.02 25.77
C SER A 215 -15.68 24.93 24.26
N PHE A 216 -14.44 24.72 23.80
CA PHE A 216 -14.09 24.37 22.42
C PHE A 216 -13.68 22.91 22.28
N LEU A 217 -13.67 22.15 23.37
CA LEU A 217 -13.32 20.73 23.37
C LEU A 217 -14.19 19.95 22.37
N GLY A 218 -13.55 19.19 21.51
CA GLY A 218 -14.19 18.39 20.47
C GLY A 218 -14.66 19.21 19.24
N LEU A 219 -14.44 20.54 19.20
CA LEU A 219 -14.75 21.31 18.01
C LEU A 219 -13.67 21.13 16.93
N HIS A 220 -14.14 21.05 15.69
CA HIS A 220 -13.30 20.97 14.50
C HIS A 220 -13.21 22.33 13.80
N TYR A 221 -12.11 22.54 13.11
CA TYR A 221 -11.79 23.73 12.34
C TYR A 221 -11.22 23.33 10.99
N PRO A 222 -11.71 23.88 9.88
CA PRO A 222 -11.23 23.48 8.55
C PRO A 222 -9.78 23.91 8.31
N SER A 223 -9.10 23.18 7.46
CA SER A 223 -7.68 23.43 7.09
C SER A 223 -7.43 24.82 6.49
N THR A 224 -8.50 25.49 6.02
CA THR A 224 -8.45 26.86 5.51
C THR A 224 -8.22 27.91 6.59
N ASP A 225 -8.51 27.62 7.86
CA ASP A 225 -8.28 28.56 8.98
C ASP A 225 -6.79 28.71 9.29
N ILE A 226 -5.97 27.69 8.99
CA ILE A 226 -4.50 27.74 9.08
C ILE A 226 -3.93 27.25 7.74
N PRO A 227 -3.70 28.19 6.79
CA PRO A 227 -3.29 27.83 5.43
C PRO A 227 -1.90 27.19 5.35
N ALA A 228 -1.58 26.55 4.22
CA ALA A 228 -0.37 25.74 4.05
C ALA A 228 0.94 26.48 4.34
N GLN A 229 1.07 27.75 3.89
CA GLN A 229 2.27 28.56 4.15
C GLN A 229 2.45 28.87 5.65
N ALA A 230 1.36 29.01 6.41
CA ALA A 230 1.43 29.18 7.86
C ALA A 230 1.90 27.90 8.54
N ARG A 231 1.37 26.74 8.12
CA ARG A 231 1.80 25.43 8.64
C ARG A 231 3.28 25.18 8.37
N ALA A 232 3.75 25.46 7.15
CA ALA A 232 5.17 25.34 6.80
C ALA A 232 6.10 26.24 7.65
N LEU A 233 5.61 27.43 8.00
CA LEU A 233 6.33 28.33 8.91
C LEU A 233 6.33 27.80 10.35
N TYR A 234 5.25 27.14 10.77
CA TYR A 234 5.11 26.55 12.10
C TYR A 234 6.02 25.34 12.32
N GLU A 235 6.44 24.66 11.27
CA GLU A 235 7.47 23.62 11.34
C GLU A 235 8.86 24.18 11.62
N LYS A 236 9.13 25.43 11.19
CA LYS A 236 10.44 26.11 11.35
C LYS A 236 10.55 26.91 12.64
N ASN A 237 9.50 27.68 12.98
CA ASN A 237 9.44 28.53 14.17
C ASN A 237 8.35 27.96 15.12
N TRP A 238 8.79 27.34 16.20
CA TRP A 238 7.92 26.51 17.06
C TRP A 238 7.05 27.31 18.02
N ILE A 239 7.43 28.53 18.36
CA ILE A 239 6.63 29.40 19.22
C ILE A 239 6.29 30.72 18.53
N ARG A 240 5.06 31.14 18.64
CA ARG A 240 4.56 32.42 18.09
C ARG A 240 3.71 33.11 19.14
N LEU A 241 3.91 34.42 19.26
CA LEU A 241 3.18 35.25 20.21
C LEU A 241 2.61 36.49 19.52
N ILE A 242 1.33 36.73 19.74
CA ILE A 242 0.62 37.96 19.46
C ILE A 242 0.26 38.51 20.84
N SER A 243 1.02 39.51 21.31
CA SER A 243 0.82 40.05 22.66
C SER A 243 -0.40 40.94 22.78
N ASP A 244 -0.85 41.50 21.67
CA ASP A 244 -2.00 42.37 21.55
C ASP A 244 -2.51 42.32 20.12
N VAL A 245 -3.76 41.93 19.87
CA VAL A 245 -4.32 41.89 18.52
C VAL A 245 -4.62 43.26 17.93
N ASP A 246 -4.69 44.29 18.77
CA ASP A 246 -5.00 45.67 18.35
C ASP A 246 -3.73 46.50 18.09
N TYR A 247 -2.57 45.83 18.00
CA TYR A 247 -1.30 46.57 17.76
C TYR A 247 -1.24 47.23 16.37
N THR A 248 -0.53 48.33 16.28
CA THR A 248 -0.13 48.93 15.01
C THR A 248 1.25 48.44 14.61
N PRO A 249 1.41 47.78 13.44
CA PRO A 249 2.72 47.29 13.00
C PRO A 249 3.77 48.38 12.89
N ALA A 250 4.98 48.13 13.40
CA ALA A 250 6.13 49.03 13.23
C ALA A 250 6.91 48.61 11.96
N PRO A 251 6.92 49.43 10.89
CA PRO A 251 7.60 49.09 9.65
C PRO A 251 9.13 49.08 9.83
N LEU A 252 9.82 48.30 9.01
CA LEU A 252 11.27 48.31 8.87
C LEU A 252 11.72 49.50 8.03
N VAL A 253 12.80 50.17 8.45
CA VAL A 253 13.41 51.30 7.76
C VAL A 253 14.87 50.98 7.48
N PRO A 254 15.29 51.03 6.21
CA PRO A 254 14.48 51.09 5.02
C PRO A 254 13.66 49.78 4.83
N SER A 255 12.61 49.79 4.00
CA SER A 255 11.70 48.66 3.82
C SER A 255 12.33 47.44 3.13
N VAL A 256 13.43 47.64 2.40
CA VAL A 256 14.24 46.61 1.76
C VAL A 256 15.70 46.74 2.21
N ASP A 257 16.43 45.63 2.26
CA ASP A 257 17.86 45.66 2.57
C ASP A 257 18.61 46.42 1.48
N PRO A 258 19.36 47.49 1.85
CA PRO A 258 20.07 48.31 0.89
C PRO A 258 21.11 47.60 0.04
N ALA A 259 21.61 46.45 0.48
CA ALA A 259 22.62 45.68 -0.23
C ALA A 259 22.03 44.69 -1.23
N SER A 260 20.97 43.99 -0.86
CA SER A 260 20.31 42.99 -1.72
C SER A 260 19.15 43.54 -2.54
N GLY A 261 18.56 44.66 -2.13
CA GLY A 261 17.34 45.21 -2.69
C GLY A 261 16.09 44.37 -2.41
N MET A 262 16.21 43.32 -1.58
CA MET A 262 15.14 42.39 -1.24
C MET A 262 14.53 42.72 0.11
N PRO A 263 13.23 42.43 0.32
CA PRO A 263 12.62 42.46 1.62
C PRO A 263 13.27 41.44 2.57
N LEU A 264 13.30 41.76 3.87
CA LEU A 264 13.88 40.90 4.89
C LEU A 264 13.00 39.68 5.20
N ASP A 265 13.57 38.49 5.22
CA ASP A 265 12.93 37.27 5.72
C ASP A 265 12.92 37.28 7.26
N LEU A 266 11.73 37.21 7.83
CA LEU A 266 11.50 37.22 9.29
C LEU A 266 11.03 35.83 9.78
N THR A 267 11.34 34.74 9.07
CA THR A 267 10.93 33.37 9.42
C THR A 267 11.20 33.03 10.87
N TYR A 268 12.37 33.41 11.39
CA TYR A 268 12.79 33.09 12.77
C TYR A 268 12.55 34.23 13.77
N ALA A 269 12.13 35.39 13.30
CA ALA A 269 11.92 36.55 14.18
C ALA A 269 10.66 36.38 15.04
N THR A 270 10.80 36.58 16.35
CA THR A 270 9.71 36.48 17.34
C THR A 270 8.81 37.73 17.31
N LEU A 271 9.36 38.89 16.87
CA LEU A 271 8.64 40.16 16.73
C LEU A 271 7.88 40.29 15.41
N ARG A 272 8.07 39.37 14.44
CA ARG A 272 7.42 39.42 13.12
C ARG A 272 5.94 39.81 13.23
N SER A 273 5.48 40.76 12.39
CA SER A 273 4.06 41.07 12.24
C SER A 273 3.29 39.88 11.69
N VAL A 274 2.04 39.77 12.09
CA VAL A 274 1.13 38.67 11.73
C VAL A 274 0.21 39.14 10.61
N SER A 275 -0.24 38.19 9.76
CA SER A 275 -1.20 38.46 8.71
C SER A 275 -2.43 39.20 9.24
N PRO A 276 -2.88 40.25 8.56
CA PRO A 276 -4.12 40.97 8.93
C PRO A 276 -5.35 40.05 8.98
N MET A 277 -5.37 39.03 8.13
CA MET A 277 -6.46 38.04 8.13
C MET A 277 -6.48 37.21 9.42
N HIS A 278 -5.32 36.86 9.95
CA HIS A 278 -5.25 36.09 11.21
C HIS A 278 -5.58 36.99 12.41
N ILE A 279 -5.19 38.28 12.38
CA ILE A 279 -5.57 39.26 13.40
C ILE A 279 -7.10 39.41 13.44
N GLU A 280 -7.74 39.64 12.27
CA GLU A 280 -9.20 39.75 12.16
C GLU A 280 -9.92 38.46 12.64
N TYR A 281 -9.35 37.29 12.36
CA TYR A 281 -9.87 36.00 12.84
C TYR A 281 -9.88 35.94 14.38
N LEU A 282 -8.76 36.30 15.03
CA LEU A 282 -8.66 36.35 16.50
C LEU A 282 -9.60 37.40 17.13
N GLN A 283 -9.73 38.58 16.51
CA GLN A 283 -10.65 39.60 16.95
C GLN A 283 -12.10 39.12 16.87
N ASN A 284 -12.48 38.39 15.80
CA ASN A 284 -13.82 37.76 15.65
C ASN A 284 -14.08 36.70 16.72
N MET A 285 -13.04 36.02 17.24
CA MET A 285 -13.12 35.11 18.38
C MET A 285 -13.17 35.82 19.74
N GLY A 286 -13.03 37.16 19.79
CA GLY A 286 -12.92 37.90 21.01
C GLY A 286 -11.59 37.72 21.76
N VAL A 287 -10.56 37.25 21.07
CA VAL A 287 -9.22 37.00 21.61
C VAL A 287 -8.39 38.30 21.50
N HIS A 288 -7.81 38.76 22.60
CA HIS A 288 -6.96 39.95 22.65
C HIS A 288 -5.46 39.65 22.58
N ALA A 289 -5.06 38.45 23.07
CA ALA A 289 -3.68 37.98 22.92
C ALA A 289 -3.67 36.48 22.64
N SER A 290 -2.70 36.03 21.84
CA SER A 290 -2.57 34.64 21.46
C SER A 290 -1.13 34.18 21.46
N MET A 291 -0.90 32.93 21.91
CA MET A 291 0.38 32.25 21.76
C MET A 291 0.12 30.85 21.23
N SER A 292 0.97 30.39 20.32
CA SER A 292 0.90 28.99 19.87
C SER A 292 2.27 28.33 19.87
N ILE A 293 2.28 27.04 20.22
CA ILE A 293 3.48 26.21 20.27
C ILE A 293 3.24 25.03 19.34
N SER A 294 4.17 24.79 18.42
CA SER A 294 4.09 23.69 17.46
C SER A 294 4.36 22.36 18.13
N LEU A 295 3.52 21.36 17.81
CA LEU A 295 3.74 19.98 18.17
C LEU A 295 4.17 19.23 16.91
N LEU A 296 5.37 18.66 16.92
CA LEU A 296 5.97 18.00 15.77
C LEU A 296 6.02 16.50 15.95
N ARG A 297 5.75 15.77 14.87
CA ARG A 297 5.96 14.33 14.78
C ARG A 297 6.83 14.04 13.55
N GLN A 298 8.01 13.44 13.77
CA GLN A 298 8.98 13.16 12.70
C GLN A 298 9.33 14.41 11.85
N GLY A 299 9.45 15.59 12.50
CA GLY A 299 9.76 16.86 11.86
C GLY A 299 8.60 17.54 11.12
N ARG A 300 7.39 16.94 11.12
CA ARG A 300 6.18 17.50 10.51
C ARG A 300 5.20 18.01 11.55
N LEU A 301 4.44 19.03 11.19
CA LEU A 301 3.44 19.61 12.07
C LEU A 301 2.30 18.62 12.31
N TRP A 302 2.21 18.10 13.54
CA TRP A 302 1.16 17.20 14.00
C TRP A 302 0.00 17.95 14.66
N GLY A 303 0.30 19.05 15.33
CA GLY A 303 -0.68 19.82 16.08
C GLY A 303 -0.10 21.10 16.67
N LEU A 304 -0.88 21.75 17.51
CA LEU A 304 -0.49 22.98 18.20
C LEU A 304 -0.95 22.93 19.68
N ILE A 305 -0.19 23.58 20.56
CA ILE A 305 -0.76 24.09 21.80
C ILE A 305 -1.17 25.53 21.52
N ALA A 306 -2.47 25.81 21.49
CA ALA A 306 -3.02 27.13 21.22
C ALA A 306 -3.47 27.80 22.52
N CYS A 307 -2.95 28.99 22.81
CA CYS A 307 -3.21 29.75 24.00
C CYS A 307 -3.92 31.06 23.66
N HIS A 308 -5.05 31.35 24.30
CA HIS A 308 -5.88 32.53 24.07
C HIS A 308 -6.07 33.32 25.36
N HIS A 309 -6.00 34.65 25.29
CA HIS A 309 -6.30 35.59 26.39
C HIS A 309 -7.42 36.54 25.98
N TYR A 310 -8.36 36.79 26.87
CA TYR A 310 -9.59 37.56 26.61
C TYR A 310 -9.68 38.86 27.37
N ALA A 311 -8.76 39.11 28.33
CA ALA A 311 -8.83 40.27 29.21
C ALA A 311 -8.00 41.47 28.73
N GLY A 312 -7.46 41.42 27.49
CA GLY A 312 -6.60 42.48 26.92
C GLY A 312 -5.24 41.94 26.47
N ALA A 313 -4.27 42.84 26.33
CA ALA A 313 -2.90 42.47 25.98
C ALA A 313 -2.26 41.53 27.03
N HIS A 314 -1.49 40.53 26.59
CA HIS A 314 -0.82 39.57 27.44
C HIS A 314 0.57 39.24 26.90
N LEU A 315 1.59 39.47 27.69
CA LEU A 315 2.98 39.25 27.33
C LEU A 315 3.69 38.42 28.40
N PRO A 316 3.69 37.10 28.32
CA PRO A 316 4.50 36.27 29.22
C PRO A 316 5.99 36.59 29.05
N PRO A 317 6.76 36.66 30.15
CA PRO A 317 8.21 36.86 30.12
C PRO A 317 8.90 35.86 29.22
N PHE A 318 10.07 36.20 28.65
CA PHE A 318 10.81 35.31 27.76
C PHE A 318 11.06 33.92 28.39
N GLY A 319 11.50 33.85 29.64
CA GLY A 319 11.76 32.61 30.34
C GLY A 319 10.51 31.70 30.47
N THR A 320 9.34 32.31 30.67
CA THR A 320 8.05 31.58 30.66
C THR A 320 7.70 31.03 29.30
N ARG A 321 7.92 31.82 28.23
CA ARG A 321 7.71 31.36 26.84
C ARG A 321 8.64 30.22 26.46
N ALA A 322 9.92 30.33 26.80
CA ALA A 322 10.92 29.28 26.58
C ALA A 322 10.58 27.99 27.36
N ALA A 323 10.09 28.12 28.59
CA ALA A 323 9.62 26.98 29.39
C ALA A 323 8.38 26.32 28.77
N ALA A 324 7.44 27.09 28.24
CA ALA A 324 6.26 26.57 27.53
C ALA A 324 6.64 25.87 26.21
N GLU A 325 7.59 26.41 25.46
CA GLU A 325 8.16 25.76 24.28
C GLU A 325 8.84 24.43 24.60
N PHE A 326 9.60 24.38 25.71
CA PHE A 326 10.20 23.15 26.19
C PHE A 326 9.15 22.08 26.57
N LEU A 327 8.05 22.46 27.20
CA LEU A 327 6.93 21.55 27.49
C LEU A 327 6.29 21.04 26.20
N GLY A 328 6.09 21.90 25.19
CA GLY A 328 5.61 21.50 23.86
C GLY A 328 6.54 20.51 23.14
N SER A 329 7.85 20.74 23.24
CA SER A 329 8.87 19.84 22.72
C SER A 329 8.83 18.48 23.44
N THR A 330 8.69 18.49 24.76
CA THR A 330 8.56 17.28 25.57
C THR A 330 7.29 16.51 25.20
N LEU A 331 6.17 17.21 25.07
CA LEU A 331 4.91 16.60 24.60
C LEU A 331 5.09 15.98 23.23
N SER A 332 5.74 16.67 22.27
CA SER A 332 6.00 16.15 20.92
C SER A 332 6.76 14.80 20.95
N LEU A 333 7.79 14.69 21.79
CA LEU A 333 8.55 13.45 21.98
C LEU A 333 7.67 12.33 22.57
N ARG A 334 6.88 12.65 23.60
CA ARG A 334 5.99 11.67 24.22
C ARG A 334 4.87 11.20 23.30
N LEU A 335 4.39 12.07 22.42
CA LEU A 335 3.43 11.69 21.38
C LEU A 335 4.02 10.65 20.43
N VAL A 336 5.26 10.84 19.98
CA VAL A 336 5.95 9.86 19.11
C VAL A 336 6.05 8.52 19.82
N ASP A 337 6.55 8.49 21.06
CA ASP A 337 6.68 7.26 21.86
C ASP A 337 5.34 6.52 21.98
N ARG A 338 4.25 7.22 22.32
CA ARG A 338 2.93 6.60 22.49
C ARG A 338 2.34 6.06 21.19
N PHE A 339 2.47 6.82 20.09
CA PHE A 339 2.01 6.35 18.79
C PHE A 339 2.80 5.13 18.30
N GLU A 340 4.12 5.10 18.51
CA GLU A 340 4.95 3.95 18.17
C GLU A 340 4.60 2.72 18.99
N ASP A 341 4.38 2.88 20.30
CA ASP A 341 3.94 1.80 21.20
C ASP A 341 2.59 1.23 20.76
N GLU A 342 1.59 2.07 20.50
CA GLU A 342 0.28 1.61 20.04
C GLU A 342 0.38 0.90 18.68
N GLN A 343 1.17 1.41 17.75
CA GLN A 343 1.38 0.76 16.45
C GLN A 343 2.10 -0.57 16.60
N LEU A 344 3.12 -0.64 17.48
CA LEU A 344 3.84 -1.88 17.75
C LEU A 344 2.91 -2.94 18.34
N HIS A 345 2.09 -2.57 19.34
CA HIS A 345 1.12 -3.50 19.94
C HIS A 345 0.11 -4.02 18.90
N ARG A 346 -0.43 -3.14 18.06
CA ARG A 346 -1.36 -3.54 16.98
C ARG A 346 -0.68 -4.48 15.96
N ARG A 347 0.56 -4.19 15.57
CA ARG A 347 1.33 -5.05 14.65
C ARG A 347 1.61 -6.41 15.27
N LEU A 348 2.03 -6.46 16.53
CA LEU A 348 2.29 -7.73 17.22
C LEU A 348 1.01 -8.57 17.37
N ALA A 349 -0.12 -7.94 17.70
CA ALA A 349 -1.41 -8.61 17.76
C ALA A 349 -1.80 -9.17 16.39
N ALA A 350 -1.71 -8.37 15.32
CA ALA A 350 -2.00 -8.80 13.95
C ALA A 350 -1.06 -9.93 13.48
N GLN A 351 0.23 -9.87 13.81
CA GLN A 351 1.19 -10.95 13.50
C GLN A 351 0.85 -12.25 14.23
N ALA A 352 0.41 -12.19 15.48
CA ALA A 352 -0.01 -13.37 16.24
C ALA A 352 -1.25 -14.03 15.59
N VAL A 353 -2.22 -13.22 15.17
CA VAL A 353 -3.42 -13.70 14.46
C VAL A 353 -3.04 -14.29 13.09
N LEU A 354 -2.20 -13.60 12.31
CA LEU A 354 -1.71 -14.09 11.02
C LEU A 354 -0.97 -15.43 11.17
N GLY A 355 -0.18 -15.59 12.24
CA GLY A 355 0.49 -16.86 12.55
C GLY A 355 -0.48 -18.02 12.76
N LYS A 356 -1.60 -17.78 13.48
CA LYS A 356 -2.66 -18.80 13.65
C LYS A 356 -3.35 -19.14 12.33
N LEU A 357 -3.73 -18.13 11.54
CA LEU A 357 -4.35 -18.33 10.22
C LEU A 357 -3.41 -19.08 9.28
N THR A 358 -2.12 -18.74 9.28
CA THR A 358 -1.09 -19.46 8.52
C THR A 358 -1.02 -20.92 8.93
N ALA A 359 -1.00 -21.20 10.24
CA ALA A 359 -0.97 -22.58 10.72
C ALA A 359 -2.23 -23.37 10.33
N ALA A 360 -3.42 -22.75 10.40
CA ALA A 360 -4.68 -23.38 10.01
C ALA A 360 -4.69 -23.75 8.52
N THR A 361 -4.13 -22.90 7.65
CA THR A 361 -4.10 -23.13 6.19
C THR A 361 -3.06 -24.17 5.73
N LEU A 362 -2.18 -24.66 6.62
CA LEU A 362 -1.22 -25.72 6.32
C LEU A 362 -1.89 -27.11 6.21
N ASN A 363 -3.09 -27.28 6.74
CA ASN A 363 -3.82 -28.52 6.65
C ASN A 363 -4.47 -28.66 5.25
N ASP A 364 -3.88 -29.51 4.40
CA ASP A 364 -4.38 -29.73 3.04
C ASP A 364 -5.69 -30.51 2.96
N ALA A 365 -6.15 -31.15 4.07
CA ALA A 365 -7.40 -31.87 4.12
C ALA A 365 -8.63 -30.96 4.23
N GLU A 366 -8.44 -29.69 4.59
CA GLU A 366 -9.48 -28.67 4.72
C GLU A 366 -9.38 -27.63 3.60
N SER A 367 -10.54 -27.11 3.11
CA SER A 367 -10.51 -26.00 2.16
C SER A 367 -9.87 -24.75 2.78
N LEU A 368 -9.18 -23.94 1.99
CA LEU A 368 -8.59 -22.67 2.49
C LEU A 368 -9.66 -21.75 3.09
N THR A 369 -10.84 -21.70 2.47
CA THR A 369 -11.98 -20.93 2.98
C THR A 369 -12.44 -21.46 4.34
N GLY A 370 -12.54 -22.80 4.50
CA GLY A 370 -12.90 -23.43 5.76
C GLY A 370 -11.88 -23.13 6.86
N ALA A 371 -10.60 -23.29 6.56
CA ALA A 371 -9.51 -23.02 7.50
C ALA A 371 -9.45 -21.56 7.96
N LEU A 372 -9.72 -20.59 7.05
CA LEU A 372 -9.73 -19.17 7.36
C LEU A 372 -10.93 -18.76 8.22
N LEU A 373 -12.10 -19.37 8.02
CA LEU A 373 -13.35 -19.02 8.69
C LEU A 373 -13.69 -19.94 9.86
N GLY A 374 -12.85 -20.93 10.15
CA GLY A 374 -13.03 -21.85 11.28
C GLY A 374 -12.88 -21.20 12.65
N ALA A 375 -12.27 -20.03 12.72
CA ALA A 375 -12.15 -19.20 13.91
C ALA A 375 -12.45 -17.72 13.57
N PRO A 376 -12.90 -16.89 14.52
CA PRO A 376 -13.19 -15.47 14.28
C PRO A 376 -11.92 -14.63 14.00
N ASP A 377 -10.75 -15.21 14.08
CA ASP A 377 -9.44 -14.56 13.95
C ASP A 377 -9.29 -13.72 12.67
N LEU A 378 -10.04 -13.99 11.60
CA LEU A 378 -9.98 -13.21 10.37
C LEU A 378 -10.54 -11.79 10.55
N LEU A 379 -11.52 -11.60 11.44
CA LEU A 379 -12.05 -10.28 11.82
C LEU A 379 -11.15 -9.58 12.85
N ASP A 380 -10.31 -10.31 13.57
CA ASP A 380 -9.32 -9.75 14.47
C ASP A 380 -8.05 -9.30 13.72
N LEU A 381 -7.72 -9.96 12.60
CA LEU A 381 -6.59 -9.57 11.73
C LEU A 381 -6.85 -8.22 11.05
N VAL A 382 -8.05 -8.06 10.51
CA VAL A 382 -8.55 -6.82 9.92
C VAL A 382 -9.88 -6.51 10.60
N PRO A 383 -9.88 -5.63 11.62
CA PRO A 383 -11.09 -5.30 12.36
C PRO A 383 -12.22 -4.84 11.44
N ALA A 384 -13.30 -5.61 11.39
CA ALA A 384 -14.44 -5.37 10.51
C ALA A 384 -15.72 -6.01 11.09
N ASP A 385 -16.88 -5.61 10.58
CA ASP A 385 -18.17 -6.16 10.99
C ASP A 385 -18.48 -7.50 10.31
N GLY A 386 -17.88 -7.75 9.13
CA GLY A 386 -18.01 -8.99 8.40
C GLY A 386 -16.96 -9.15 7.31
N VAL A 387 -16.78 -10.40 6.86
CA VAL A 387 -15.86 -10.77 5.78
C VAL A 387 -16.49 -11.83 4.89
N VAL A 388 -16.27 -11.71 3.59
CA VAL A 388 -16.59 -12.74 2.58
C VAL A 388 -15.29 -13.25 1.99
N VAL A 389 -15.13 -14.57 1.96
CA VAL A 389 -14.00 -15.26 1.34
C VAL A 389 -14.52 -16.16 0.22
N ASP A 390 -13.95 -16.04 -0.97
CA ASP A 390 -14.25 -16.84 -2.15
C ASP A 390 -12.94 -17.38 -2.73
N ILE A 391 -12.62 -18.62 -2.43
CA ILE A 391 -11.40 -19.29 -2.87
C ILE A 391 -11.77 -20.64 -3.47
N GLN A 392 -11.34 -20.90 -4.71
CA GLN A 392 -11.58 -22.15 -5.46
C GLN A 392 -13.08 -22.49 -5.58
N GLY A 393 -13.96 -21.48 -5.65
CA GLY A 393 -15.41 -21.67 -5.74
C GLY A 393 -16.10 -21.98 -4.41
N ASP A 394 -15.36 -22.11 -3.30
CA ASP A 394 -15.92 -22.21 -1.96
C ASP A 394 -16.08 -20.79 -1.40
N ARG A 395 -17.33 -20.28 -1.48
CA ARG A 395 -17.69 -18.95 -0.97
C ARG A 395 -18.36 -19.09 0.39
N ARG A 396 -17.81 -18.42 1.39
CA ARG A 396 -18.37 -18.35 2.74
C ARG A 396 -18.24 -16.94 3.31
N ALA A 397 -19.02 -16.67 4.34
CA ALA A 397 -19.04 -15.40 5.05
C ALA A 397 -18.96 -15.59 6.55
N LEU A 398 -18.39 -14.59 7.25
CA LEU A 398 -18.36 -14.49 8.70
C LEU A 398 -18.79 -13.08 9.11
N GLY A 399 -19.60 -12.95 10.19
CA GLY A 399 -20.11 -11.67 10.65
C GLY A 399 -21.22 -11.10 9.79
N SER A 400 -21.38 -9.78 9.81
CA SER A 400 -22.43 -9.05 9.09
C SER A 400 -21.94 -8.67 7.70
N VAL A 401 -22.54 -9.24 6.65
CA VAL A 401 -22.14 -9.01 5.26
C VAL A 401 -23.33 -8.54 4.42
N PRO A 402 -23.11 -7.73 3.37
CA PRO A 402 -24.15 -7.32 2.46
C PRO A 402 -24.63 -8.48 1.54
N PRO A 403 -25.78 -8.30 0.85
CA PRO A 403 -26.29 -9.28 -0.10
C PRO A 403 -25.29 -9.65 -1.20
N PRO A 404 -25.41 -10.86 -1.80
CA PRO A 404 -24.43 -11.38 -2.80
C PRO A 404 -24.20 -10.46 -4.00
N GLU A 405 -25.23 -9.76 -4.46
CA GLU A 405 -25.16 -8.78 -5.56
C GLU A 405 -24.26 -7.57 -5.22
N VAL A 406 -24.33 -7.11 -3.96
CA VAL A 406 -23.46 -6.04 -3.46
C VAL A 406 -22.02 -6.53 -3.34
N VAL A 407 -21.81 -7.73 -2.80
CA VAL A 407 -20.49 -8.36 -2.74
C VAL A 407 -19.89 -8.46 -4.14
N ALA A 408 -20.66 -8.92 -5.13
CA ALA A 408 -20.19 -9.03 -6.51
C ALA A 408 -19.80 -7.67 -7.12
N ALA A 409 -20.57 -6.61 -6.83
CA ALA A 409 -20.26 -5.25 -7.30
C ALA A 409 -18.97 -4.71 -6.65
N VAL A 410 -18.80 -4.93 -5.33
CA VAL A 410 -17.58 -4.54 -4.61
C VAL A 410 -16.36 -5.29 -5.14
N MET A 411 -16.51 -6.56 -5.49
CA MET A 411 -15.47 -7.35 -6.13
C MET A 411 -15.10 -6.82 -7.51
N GLY A 412 -16.10 -6.38 -8.28
CA GLY A 412 -15.89 -5.73 -9.57
C GLY A 412 -15.06 -4.45 -9.43
N TRP A 413 -15.41 -3.63 -8.45
CA TRP A 413 -14.66 -2.41 -8.11
C TRP A 413 -13.22 -2.74 -7.68
N ALA A 414 -13.04 -3.67 -6.76
CA ALA A 414 -11.71 -4.05 -6.24
C ALA A 414 -10.78 -4.60 -7.33
N ARG A 415 -11.31 -5.33 -8.32
CA ARG A 415 -10.54 -5.81 -9.48
C ARG A 415 -10.15 -4.72 -10.46
N GLY A 416 -10.92 -3.64 -10.51
CA GLY A 416 -10.60 -2.46 -11.34
C GLY A 416 -9.55 -1.54 -10.71
N ALA A 417 -9.23 -1.72 -9.43
CA ALA A 417 -8.12 -1.04 -8.79
C ALA A 417 -6.81 -1.78 -9.14
N ASP A 418 -5.79 -1.05 -9.60
CA ASP A 418 -4.46 -1.62 -9.89
C ASP A 418 -3.71 -2.12 -8.64
N ASP A 419 -4.30 -1.94 -7.46
CA ASP A 419 -3.70 -2.27 -6.18
C ASP A 419 -4.03 -3.71 -5.75
N GLU A 420 -3.05 -4.37 -5.12
CA GLU A 420 -3.22 -5.70 -4.52
C GLU A 420 -4.21 -5.72 -3.35
N VAL A 421 -4.37 -4.59 -2.68
CA VAL A 421 -5.32 -4.33 -1.59
C VAL A 421 -6.12 -3.08 -1.93
N ALA A 422 -7.39 -3.23 -2.23
CA ALA A 422 -8.29 -2.11 -2.51
C ALA A 422 -9.01 -1.67 -1.23
N VAL A 423 -9.05 -0.37 -0.96
CA VAL A 423 -9.59 0.20 0.29
C VAL A 423 -10.50 1.39 0.00
N THR A 424 -11.68 1.42 0.63
CA THR A 424 -12.53 2.61 0.66
C THR A 424 -13.33 2.70 1.97
N ASP A 425 -13.45 3.90 2.51
CA ASP A 425 -14.30 4.21 3.66
C ASP A 425 -15.72 4.65 3.26
N CYS A 426 -15.97 4.82 1.96
CA CYS A 426 -17.21 5.34 1.40
C CYS A 426 -17.63 4.62 0.11
N LEU A 427 -18.17 3.41 0.23
CA LEU A 427 -18.63 2.60 -0.89
C LEU A 427 -19.66 3.30 -1.77
N SER A 428 -20.50 4.16 -1.19
CA SER A 428 -21.51 4.91 -1.95
C SER A 428 -20.90 5.92 -2.93
N ARG A 429 -19.67 6.35 -2.71
CA ARG A 429 -18.91 7.20 -3.63
C ARG A 429 -18.32 6.39 -4.78
N GLU A 430 -17.77 5.22 -4.47
CA GLU A 430 -17.12 4.34 -5.44
C GLU A 430 -18.14 3.61 -6.35
N LEU A 431 -19.31 3.30 -5.79
CA LEU A 431 -20.37 2.56 -6.47
C LEU A 431 -21.69 3.37 -6.43
N PRO A 432 -21.75 4.52 -7.11
CA PRO A 432 -22.96 5.35 -7.13
C PRO A 432 -24.11 4.60 -7.83
N GLY A 433 -25.29 4.56 -7.19
CA GLY A 433 -26.49 3.92 -7.73
C GLY A 433 -26.68 2.46 -7.31
N LEU A 434 -25.73 1.82 -6.61
CA LEU A 434 -25.95 0.56 -5.95
C LEU A 434 -26.75 0.79 -4.66
N GLY A 435 -27.85 0.05 -4.48
CA GLY A 435 -28.71 0.15 -3.27
C GLY A 435 -28.00 -0.41 -2.04
N LEU A 436 -26.98 0.32 -1.54
CA LEU A 436 -26.20 -0.07 -0.38
C LEU A 436 -26.99 0.18 0.91
N ASP A 437 -27.07 -0.84 1.77
CA ASP A 437 -27.45 -0.64 3.17
C ASP A 437 -26.21 -0.21 3.97
N PRO A 438 -26.15 1.05 4.44
CA PRO A 438 -25.00 1.55 5.17
C PRO A 438 -24.73 0.78 6.48
N GLN A 439 -25.75 0.11 7.03
CA GLN A 439 -25.59 -0.70 8.26
C GLN A 439 -24.89 -2.03 8.01
N LEU A 440 -24.73 -2.44 6.74
CA LEU A 440 -24.03 -3.65 6.36
C LEU A 440 -22.71 -3.35 5.64
N ALA A 441 -22.67 -2.28 4.81
CA ALA A 441 -21.52 -1.97 3.98
C ALA A 441 -21.43 -0.47 3.65
N ALA A 442 -20.80 0.29 4.53
CA ALA A 442 -20.41 1.67 4.26
C ALA A 442 -18.99 1.79 3.72
N GLY A 443 -18.09 0.92 4.15
CA GLY A 443 -16.73 0.80 3.63
C GLY A 443 -16.33 -0.64 3.36
N ALA A 444 -15.28 -0.82 2.54
CA ALA A 444 -14.71 -2.13 2.22
C ALA A 444 -13.19 -2.09 2.13
N LEU A 445 -12.58 -3.22 2.51
CA LEU A 445 -11.20 -3.56 2.23
C LEU A 445 -11.19 -4.92 1.52
N ALA A 446 -10.56 -4.99 0.35
CA ALA A 446 -10.53 -6.20 -0.46
C ALA A 446 -9.12 -6.61 -0.85
N ILE A 447 -8.82 -7.90 -0.81
CA ILE A 447 -7.62 -8.49 -1.38
C ILE A 447 -7.98 -9.30 -2.62
N ASN A 448 -7.23 -9.07 -3.70
CA ASN A 448 -7.35 -9.80 -4.95
C ASN A 448 -6.35 -10.96 -4.97
N LEU A 449 -6.85 -12.17 -5.25
CA LEU A 449 -6.06 -13.39 -5.40
C LEU A 449 -6.05 -13.83 -6.87
N PRO A 450 -5.16 -14.76 -7.28
CA PRO A 450 -5.16 -15.30 -8.63
C PRO A 450 -6.52 -15.89 -9.03
N ASP A 451 -6.80 -15.98 -10.34
CA ASP A 451 -8.01 -16.58 -10.93
C ASP A 451 -9.33 -15.95 -10.46
N GLY A 452 -9.31 -14.66 -10.10
CA GLY A 452 -10.48 -13.90 -9.69
C GLY A 452 -11.01 -14.24 -8.28
N GLN A 453 -10.23 -14.98 -7.51
CA GLN A 453 -10.50 -15.28 -6.11
C GLN A 453 -10.26 -14.06 -5.22
N HIS A 454 -10.87 -14.02 -4.02
CA HIS A 454 -10.82 -12.82 -3.19
C HIS A 454 -11.22 -13.04 -1.73
N ALA A 455 -10.84 -12.07 -0.87
CA ALA A 455 -11.48 -11.86 0.42
C ALA A 455 -11.81 -10.38 0.59
N VAL A 456 -12.99 -10.07 1.14
CA VAL A 456 -13.49 -8.71 1.33
C VAL A 456 -14.02 -8.54 2.72
N TRP A 457 -13.50 -7.56 3.43
CA TRP A 457 -14.00 -7.09 4.73
C TRP A 457 -14.93 -5.92 4.54
N PHE A 458 -16.00 -5.87 5.35
CA PHE A 458 -17.00 -4.83 5.34
C PHE A 458 -17.09 -4.16 6.71
N ARG A 459 -17.16 -2.82 6.70
CA ARG A 459 -17.50 -2.01 7.88
C ARG A 459 -18.83 -1.32 7.65
N ARG A 460 -19.66 -1.32 8.69
CA ARG A 460 -20.92 -0.57 8.72
C ARG A 460 -20.67 0.93 8.84
N GLU A 461 -21.72 1.70 8.59
CA GLU A 461 -21.74 3.14 8.83
C GLU A 461 -21.49 3.45 10.31
N VAL A 462 -20.61 4.40 10.54
CA VAL A 462 -20.46 5.07 11.82
C VAL A 462 -21.02 6.48 11.67
N LEU A 463 -22.20 6.72 12.29
CA LEU A 463 -22.76 8.06 12.34
C LEU A 463 -21.83 8.95 13.17
N ARG A 464 -21.03 9.77 12.50
CA ARG A 464 -20.20 10.77 13.15
C ARG A 464 -20.91 12.12 13.07
N SER A 465 -21.18 12.74 14.21
CA SER A 465 -21.44 14.17 14.24
C SER A 465 -20.14 14.90 14.46
N VAL A 466 -19.73 15.68 13.48
CA VAL A 466 -18.58 16.58 13.60
C VAL A 466 -19.16 17.93 14.04
N ASP A 467 -18.75 18.38 15.21
CA ASP A 467 -19.11 19.70 15.72
C ASP A 467 -18.02 20.68 15.27
N TRP A 468 -18.35 21.54 14.33
CA TRP A 468 -17.46 22.57 13.82
C TRP A 468 -17.56 23.84 14.67
N GLY A 469 -16.45 24.55 14.86
CA GLY A 469 -16.43 25.89 15.42
C GLY A 469 -16.90 26.93 14.38
N GLY A 470 -18.19 26.92 14.02
CA GLY A 470 -18.81 27.68 12.94
C GLY A 470 -18.96 26.87 11.64
N ASP A 471 -19.73 27.41 10.66
CA ASP A 471 -19.98 26.72 9.37
C ASP A 471 -18.67 26.54 8.58
N PRO A 472 -18.25 25.30 8.28
CA PRO A 472 -17.03 25.03 7.52
C PRO A 472 -17.13 25.45 6.04
N HIS A 473 -18.34 25.66 5.52
CA HIS A 473 -18.60 26.01 4.11
C HIS A 473 -18.65 27.53 3.88
N ASN A 474 -18.34 28.34 4.88
CA ASN A 474 -18.45 29.81 4.83
C ASN A 474 -17.78 30.44 3.59
N LYS A 475 -16.64 29.91 3.13
CA LYS A 475 -15.96 30.36 1.90
C LYS A 475 -16.80 30.13 0.64
N ALA A 476 -17.43 28.96 0.53
CA ALA A 476 -18.27 28.61 -0.62
C ALA A 476 -19.56 29.49 -0.65
N ILE A 477 -20.13 29.80 0.50
CA ILE A 477 -21.30 30.69 0.65
C ILE A 477 -20.92 32.10 0.21
N ALA A 478 -19.81 32.64 0.69
CA ALA A 478 -19.33 33.95 0.35
C ALA A 478 -19.05 34.12 -1.16
N VAL A 479 -18.47 33.10 -1.80
CA VAL A 479 -18.26 33.08 -3.27
C VAL A 479 -19.59 33.05 -4.02
N SER A 480 -20.63 32.39 -3.49
CA SER A 480 -21.95 32.33 -4.12
C SER A 480 -22.74 33.64 -4.05
N GLU A 481 -22.44 34.52 -3.08
CA GLU A 481 -23.10 35.81 -2.86
C GLU A 481 -22.58 36.95 -3.76
N GLY A 482 -21.52 36.74 -4.52
CA GLY A 482 -21.04 37.62 -5.60
C GLY A 482 -19.77 38.41 -5.31
N ALA A 483 -18.97 38.62 -6.34
CA ALA A 483 -17.58 39.12 -6.36
C ALA A 483 -17.32 40.56 -5.87
N ALA A 484 -18.28 41.25 -5.26
CA ALA A 484 -18.13 42.65 -4.82
C ALA A 484 -17.88 42.79 -3.30
N VAL A 485 -17.89 41.70 -2.54
CA VAL A 485 -17.68 41.73 -1.07
C VAL A 485 -16.31 41.16 -0.75
N ARG A 486 -15.47 41.95 -0.05
CA ARG A 486 -14.23 41.48 0.54
C ARG A 486 -14.56 40.25 1.43
N LEU A 487 -14.01 39.10 1.09
CA LEU A 487 -14.15 37.90 1.91
C LEU A 487 -13.38 38.11 3.22
N SER A 488 -14.11 38.19 4.33
CA SER A 488 -13.55 38.31 5.68
C SER A 488 -13.47 36.96 6.36
N PRO A 489 -12.58 36.78 7.36
CA PRO A 489 -12.57 35.58 8.19
C PRO A 489 -13.92 35.32 8.84
N ARG A 490 -14.15 34.07 9.22
CA ARG A 490 -15.35 33.61 9.91
C ARG A 490 -15.73 34.52 11.08
N LYS A 491 -17.00 34.90 11.15
CA LYS A 491 -17.54 35.78 12.19
C LYS A 491 -18.28 35.04 13.30
N SER A 492 -18.71 33.80 13.06
CA SER A 492 -19.40 32.97 14.05
C SER A 492 -18.58 31.71 14.34
N PHE A 493 -18.37 31.47 15.61
CA PHE A 493 -17.68 30.29 16.16
C PHE A 493 -18.67 29.46 17.01
N GLU A 494 -19.97 29.69 16.82
CA GLU A 494 -21.00 28.86 17.43
C GLU A 494 -20.92 27.44 16.87
N ARG A 495 -21.21 26.46 17.72
CA ARG A 495 -21.21 25.05 17.34
C ARG A 495 -22.13 24.81 16.16
N TRP A 496 -21.58 24.39 15.04
CA TRP A 496 -22.28 23.94 13.85
C TRP A 496 -22.10 22.43 13.71
N ARG A 497 -23.21 21.69 13.69
CA ARG A 497 -23.16 20.24 13.68
C ARG A 497 -23.37 19.69 12.29
N GLU A 498 -22.37 18.99 11.77
CA GLU A 498 -22.45 18.21 10.55
C GLU A 498 -22.60 16.72 10.89
N VAL A 499 -23.56 16.06 10.26
CA VAL A 499 -23.72 14.61 10.38
C VAL A 499 -23.12 13.97 9.14
N VAL A 500 -21.95 13.40 9.29
CA VAL A 500 -21.30 12.61 8.25
C VAL A 500 -22.02 11.26 8.17
N ARG A 501 -22.58 10.98 6.98
CA ARG A 501 -23.32 9.75 6.70
C ARG A 501 -22.63 8.92 5.63
N ARG A 502 -22.96 7.62 5.57
CA ARG A 502 -22.50 6.65 4.57
C ARG A 502 -20.99 6.45 4.55
N ARG A 503 -20.31 6.72 5.65
CA ARG A 503 -18.91 6.39 5.84
C ARG A 503 -18.72 5.43 7.00
N CYS A 504 -17.79 4.53 6.87
CA CYS A 504 -17.33 3.68 7.97
C CYS A 504 -16.20 4.36 8.77
N GLU A 505 -15.74 3.68 9.80
CA GLU A 505 -14.47 4.03 10.43
C GLU A 505 -13.32 3.86 9.41
N PRO A 506 -12.43 4.85 9.22
CA PRO A 506 -11.34 4.75 8.26
C PRO A 506 -10.48 3.50 8.48
N TRP A 507 -10.07 2.89 7.38
CA TRP A 507 -9.11 1.80 7.42
C TRP A 507 -7.72 2.34 7.74
N THR A 508 -7.06 1.71 8.69
CA THR A 508 -5.70 2.11 9.07
C THR A 508 -4.67 1.54 8.10
N PRO A 509 -3.48 2.14 7.98
CA PRO A 509 -2.37 1.54 7.23
C PRO A 509 -2.03 0.12 7.70
N ASN A 510 -2.18 -0.16 9.01
CA ASN A 510 -1.97 -1.48 9.59
C ASN A 510 -3.02 -2.52 9.12
N ASP A 511 -4.26 -2.11 8.90
CA ASP A 511 -5.31 -2.99 8.37
C ASP A 511 -4.95 -3.44 6.95
N ALA A 512 -4.52 -2.50 6.09
CA ALA A 512 -4.10 -2.78 4.73
C ALA A 512 -2.81 -3.63 4.68
N GLU A 513 -1.83 -3.35 5.55
CA GLU A 513 -0.59 -4.14 5.67
C GLU A 513 -0.88 -5.58 6.11
N SER A 514 -1.79 -5.77 7.08
CA SER A 514 -2.21 -7.08 7.58
C SER A 514 -2.94 -7.90 6.51
N ALA A 515 -3.86 -7.27 5.78
CA ALA A 515 -4.54 -7.88 4.65
C ALA A 515 -3.58 -8.26 3.53
N GLY A 516 -2.62 -7.39 3.19
CA GLY A 516 -1.57 -7.66 2.22
C GLY A 516 -0.65 -8.82 2.62
N ALA A 517 -0.33 -8.95 3.92
CA ALA A 517 0.44 -10.07 4.44
C ALA A 517 -0.34 -11.40 4.33
N LEU A 518 -1.63 -11.39 4.65
CA LEU A 518 -2.51 -12.54 4.45
C LEU A 518 -2.59 -12.92 2.96
N ARG A 519 -2.75 -11.93 2.07
CA ARG A 519 -2.78 -12.17 0.63
C ARG A 519 -1.54 -12.91 0.15
N ARG A 520 -0.35 -12.44 0.50
CA ARG A 520 0.92 -13.10 0.12
C ARG A 520 0.96 -14.55 0.58
N HIS A 521 0.53 -14.82 1.81
CA HIS A 521 0.46 -16.18 2.33
C HIS A 521 -0.55 -17.06 1.56
N LEU A 522 -1.74 -16.53 1.24
CA LEU A 522 -2.76 -17.26 0.49
C LEU A 522 -2.31 -17.58 -0.94
N VAL A 523 -1.68 -16.63 -1.63
CA VAL A 523 -1.10 -16.85 -2.96
C VAL A 523 -0.08 -17.99 -2.92
N GLU A 524 0.84 -17.96 -1.95
CA GLU A 524 1.83 -19.04 -1.79
C GLU A 524 1.17 -20.39 -1.49
N SER A 525 0.13 -20.41 -0.64
CA SER A 525 -0.60 -21.63 -0.29
C SER A 525 -1.37 -22.20 -1.48
N LEU A 526 -1.98 -21.35 -2.31
CA LEU A 526 -2.65 -21.75 -3.55
C LEU A 526 -1.66 -22.42 -4.52
N TYR A 527 -0.51 -21.76 -4.78
CA TYR A 527 0.53 -22.33 -5.64
C TYR A 527 1.07 -23.68 -5.12
N ARG A 528 1.30 -23.79 -3.81
CA ARG A 528 1.76 -25.03 -3.20
C ARG A 528 0.75 -26.18 -3.38
N ARG A 529 -0.54 -25.93 -3.12
CA ARG A 529 -1.62 -26.94 -3.29
C ARG A 529 -1.75 -27.36 -4.75
N THR A 530 -1.71 -26.42 -5.69
CA THR A 530 -1.75 -26.71 -7.13
C THR A 530 -0.56 -27.58 -7.55
N ARG A 531 0.65 -27.24 -7.15
CA ARG A 531 1.84 -28.07 -7.43
C ARG A 531 1.79 -29.44 -6.77
N GLY A 532 1.24 -29.52 -5.56
CA GLY A 532 1.04 -30.80 -4.86
C GLY A 532 0.11 -31.72 -5.64
N ALA A 533 -1.03 -31.21 -6.10
CA ALA A 533 -1.99 -31.96 -6.91
C ALA A 533 -1.38 -32.44 -8.23
N LEU A 534 -0.62 -31.59 -8.92
CA LEU A 534 0.07 -31.93 -10.16
C LEU A 534 1.10 -33.06 -9.96
N ARG A 535 1.93 -32.99 -8.91
CA ARG A 535 2.90 -34.07 -8.59
C ARG A 535 2.23 -35.40 -8.28
N VAL A 536 1.11 -35.38 -7.58
CA VAL A 536 0.34 -36.62 -7.33
C VAL A 536 -0.17 -37.18 -8.64
N ALA A 537 -0.68 -36.34 -9.53
CA ALA A 537 -1.17 -36.73 -10.83
C ALA A 537 -0.07 -37.33 -11.73
N GLU A 538 1.10 -36.67 -11.81
CA GLU A 538 2.28 -37.18 -12.53
C GLU A 538 2.74 -38.55 -11.97
N THR A 539 2.75 -38.69 -10.63
CA THR A 539 3.14 -39.94 -9.98
C THR A 539 2.16 -41.05 -10.31
N LEU A 540 0.85 -40.76 -10.28
CA LEU A 540 -0.20 -41.68 -10.68
C LEU A 540 -0.05 -42.10 -12.16
N GLN A 541 0.12 -41.13 -13.07
CA GLN A 541 0.30 -41.40 -14.50
C GLN A 541 1.50 -42.34 -14.75
N ARG A 542 2.67 -42.00 -14.16
CA ARG A 542 3.87 -42.87 -14.27
C ARG A 542 3.66 -44.27 -13.73
N SER A 543 2.89 -44.44 -12.66
CA SER A 543 2.59 -45.73 -12.07
C SER A 543 1.63 -46.57 -12.95
N LEU A 544 0.92 -45.92 -13.87
CA LEU A 544 -0.02 -46.54 -14.80
C LEU A 544 0.63 -47.00 -16.12
N LEU A 545 1.84 -46.51 -16.44
CA LEU A 545 2.62 -47.01 -17.58
C LEU A 545 3.29 -48.37 -17.22
N PRO A 546 3.64 -49.24 -18.19
CA PRO A 546 4.37 -50.46 -17.91
C PRO A 546 5.70 -50.19 -17.25
N GLU A 547 6.00 -50.82 -16.10
CA GLU A 547 7.32 -50.71 -15.45
C GLU A 547 8.44 -51.27 -16.33
N ALA A 548 8.13 -52.29 -17.13
CA ALA A 548 9.05 -52.89 -18.11
C ALA A 548 8.25 -53.49 -19.25
N ILE A 549 8.79 -53.41 -20.45
CA ILE A 549 8.30 -54.14 -21.64
C ILE A 549 9.00 -55.48 -21.72
N PRO A 550 8.36 -56.54 -22.31
CA PRO A 550 8.94 -57.85 -22.44
C PRO A 550 10.25 -57.84 -23.22
N THR A 551 11.24 -58.59 -22.73
CA THR A 551 12.49 -58.84 -23.49
C THR A 551 12.24 -60.13 -24.32
N LEU A 552 12.19 -59.99 -25.63
CA LEU A 552 11.90 -61.05 -26.56
C LEU A 552 13.20 -61.73 -27.07
N GLU A 553 13.20 -63.06 -27.14
CA GLU A 553 14.43 -63.79 -27.57
C GLU A 553 14.79 -63.55 -29.04
N SER A 554 13.80 -63.37 -29.90
CA SER A 554 13.94 -63.32 -31.36
C SER A 554 13.37 -62.05 -32.01
N TRP A 555 12.87 -61.11 -31.22
CA TRP A 555 12.33 -59.85 -31.72
C TRP A 555 12.90 -58.68 -30.92
N HIS A 556 12.91 -57.49 -31.50
CA HIS A 556 13.29 -56.27 -30.79
C HIS A 556 12.03 -55.43 -30.51
N LEU A 557 11.72 -55.25 -29.23
CA LEU A 557 10.67 -54.39 -28.78
C LEU A 557 11.27 -53.20 -28.03
N SER A 558 10.85 -51.96 -28.35
CA SER A 558 11.20 -50.74 -27.64
C SER A 558 10.03 -49.82 -27.52
N ALA A 559 9.94 -49.08 -26.43
CA ALA A 559 8.95 -48.06 -26.22
C ALA A 559 9.62 -46.74 -25.74
N HIS A 560 9.01 -45.63 -26.06
CA HIS A 560 9.38 -44.34 -25.57
C HIS A 560 8.11 -43.57 -25.23
N TYR A 561 8.11 -42.89 -24.09
CA TYR A 561 7.06 -42.00 -23.63
C TYR A 561 7.69 -40.70 -23.17
N GLU A 562 7.24 -39.59 -23.71
CA GLU A 562 7.66 -38.22 -23.33
C GLU A 562 6.42 -37.38 -23.02
N PRO A 563 6.22 -36.93 -21.78
CA PRO A 563 5.09 -36.11 -21.44
C PRO A 563 5.18 -34.72 -22.06
N ALA A 564 4.04 -34.09 -22.33
CA ALA A 564 3.95 -32.72 -22.81
C ALA A 564 4.72 -31.75 -21.89
N ALA A 565 5.32 -30.70 -22.48
CA ALA A 565 6.03 -29.68 -21.71
C ALA A 565 5.03 -28.79 -20.98
N GLY A 566 5.05 -28.79 -19.63
CA GLY A 566 4.22 -27.96 -18.76
C GLY A 566 3.58 -28.75 -17.62
N ASP A 567 2.65 -28.10 -16.90
CA ASP A 567 1.97 -28.66 -15.73
C ASP A 567 0.79 -29.59 -16.12
N ASN A 568 0.76 -30.14 -17.34
CA ASN A 568 -0.32 -30.97 -17.82
C ASN A 568 0.00 -32.47 -17.70
N VAL A 569 -0.91 -33.22 -17.10
CA VAL A 569 -0.90 -34.67 -17.09
C VAL A 569 -1.61 -35.16 -18.34
N GLY A 570 -0.96 -35.99 -19.15
CA GLY A 570 -1.49 -36.41 -20.44
C GLY A 570 -2.46 -37.55 -20.41
N GLY A 571 -3.09 -37.78 -21.57
CA GLY A 571 -4.05 -38.84 -21.82
C GLY A 571 -3.47 -40.10 -22.48
N ASP A 572 -2.22 -40.04 -22.93
CA ASP A 572 -1.56 -41.09 -23.67
C ASP A 572 -1.15 -42.29 -22.82
N TRP A 573 -1.28 -43.47 -23.36
CA TRP A 573 -0.72 -44.69 -22.76
C TRP A 573 -0.31 -45.71 -23.82
N TYR A 574 0.56 -46.63 -23.45
CA TYR A 574 0.88 -47.82 -24.19
C TYR A 574 0.91 -49.05 -23.27
N ASP A 575 0.83 -50.24 -23.88
CA ASP A 575 1.07 -51.48 -23.16
C ASP A 575 1.70 -52.52 -24.09
N ALA A 576 2.56 -53.36 -23.53
CA ALA A 576 3.16 -54.47 -24.25
C ALA A 576 3.37 -55.65 -23.28
N PHE A 577 2.81 -56.83 -23.60
CA PHE A 577 2.93 -57.98 -22.74
C PHE A 577 2.75 -59.30 -23.55
N GLU A 578 3.39 -60.37 -23.11
CA GLU A 578 3.22 -61.70 -23.68
C GLU A 578 1.99 -62.41 -23.11
N LEU A 579 1.29 -63.11 -23.98
CA LEU A 579 0.20 -64.01 -23.60
C LEU A 579 0.76 -65.39 -23.22
N ARG A 580 -0.05 -66.18 -22.53
CA ARG A 580 0.31 -67.58 -22.12
C ARG A 580 0.64 -68.52 -23.27
N ASP A 581 0.17 -68.23 -24.46
CA ASP A 581 0.40 -68.97 -25.69
C ASP A 581 1.62 -68.49 -26.51
N GLY A 582 2.42 -67.56 -25.95
CA GLY A 582 3.62 -67.04 -26.58
C GLY A 582 3.39 -65.91 -27.59
N ARG A 583 2.18 -65.44 -27.76
CA ARG A 583 1.86 -64.28 -28.59
C ARG A 583 2.09 -62.98 -27.82
N LEU A 584 2.50 -61.94 -28.55
CA LEU A 584 2.74 -60.61 -27.99
C LEU A 584 1.52 -59.69 -28.26
N ILE A 585 1.08 -58.97 -27.22
CA ILE A 585 0.19 -57.84 -27.37
C ILE A 585 1.02 -56.57 -27.37
N VAL A 586 0.75 -55.65 -28.32
CA VAL A 586 1.22 -54.26 -28.30
C VAL A 586 0.02 -53.37 -28.57
N LEU A 587 -0.10 -52.30 -27.81
CA LEU A 587 -1.17 -51.34 -27.96
C LEU A 587 -0.74 -49.94 -27.59
N ILE A 588 -1.43 -48.97 -28.11
CA ILE A 588 -1.33 -47.56 -27.78
C ILE A 588 -2.74 -46.94 -27.78
N GLY A 589 -2.95 -45.98 -26.94
CA GLY A 589 -4.19 -45.24 -26.89
C GLY A 589 -3.97 -43.82 -26.37
N ASP A 590 -4.93 -42.98 -26.63
CA ASP A 590 -4.97 -41.61 -26.21
C ASP A 590 -6.39 -41.21 -25.79
N VAL A 591 -6.54 -40.59 -24.63
CA VAL A 591 -7.80 -40.07 -24.07
C VAL A 591 -7.93 -38.57 -24.39
N ALA A 592 -9.05 -38.20 -25.00
CA ALA A 592 -9.34 -36.81 -25.30
C ALA A 592 -9.33 -35.94 -24.02
N GLY A 593 -8.44 -34.89 -24.01
CA GLY A 593 -8.25 -33.96 -22.90
C GLY A 593 -7.00 -34.22 -22.08
N HIS A 594 -6.77 -33.39 -21.08
CA HIS A 594 -5.57 -33.44 -20.25
C HIS A 594 -5.91 -33.25 -18.76
N GLY A 595 -4.95 -33.55 -17.90
CA GLY A 595 -5.06 -33.37 -16.45
C GLY A 595 -5.53 -34.64 -15.73
N ILE A 596 -5.79 -34.54 -14.44
CA ILE A 596 -6.07 -35.64 -13.52
C ILE A 596 -7.30 -36.48 -14.00
N ALA A 597 -8.30 -35.82 -14.54
CA ALA A 597 -9.52 -36.48 -15.03
C ALA A 597 -9.21 -37.41 -16.23
N ALA A 598 -8.43 -36.95 -17.21
CA ALA A 598 -7.99 -37.73 -18.36
C ALA A 598 -7.12 -38.93 -17.94
N ALA A 599 -6.17 -38.72 -17.00
CA ALA A 599 -5.37 -39.82 -16.44
C ALA A 599 -6.22 -40.89 -15.73
N GLY A 600 -7.26 -40.49 -15.00
CA GLY A 600 -8.19 -41.41 -14.37
C GLY A 600 -8.97 -42.29 -15.41
N ILE A 601 -9.42 -41.67 -16.50
CA ILE A 601 -10.08 -42.34 -17.61
C ILE A 601 -9.10 -43.27 -18.31
N MET A 602 -7.90 -42.81 -18.62
CA MET A 602 -6.82 -43.58 -19.23
C MET A 602 -6.53 -44.87 -18.43
N ALA A 603 -6.38 -44.71 -17.10
CA ALA A 603 -6.14 -45.85 -16.20
C ALA A 603 -7.24 -46.89 -16.26
N ALA A 604 -8.51 -46.47 -16.25
CA ALA A 604 -9.65 -47.36 -16.33
C ALA A 604 -9.71 -48.10 -17.68
N LEU A 605 -9.55 -47.39 -18.80
CA LEU A 605 -9.57 -47.94 -20.14
C LEU A 605 -8.42 -48.92 -20.39
N ARG A 606 -7.19 -48.54 -20.00
CA ARG A 606 -6.01 -49.38 -20.12
C ARG A 606 -6.16 -50.68 -19.36
N ASN A 607 -6.57 -50.63 -18.09
CA ASN A 607 -6.72 -51.83 -17.26
C ASN A 607 -7.84 -52.75 -17.77
N ALA A 608 -8.95 -52.17 -18.21
CA ALA A 608 -10.04 -52.92 -18.81
C ALA A 608 -9.59 -53.65 -20.10
N LEU A 609 -8.91 -52.92 -20.99
CA LEU A 609 -8.41 -53.50 -22.26
C LEU A 609 -7.35 -54.58 -22.01
N ARG A 610 -6.39 -54.33 -21.12
CA ARG A 610 -5.36 -55.28 -20.72
C ARG A 610 -5.97 -56.59 -20.19
N ALA A 611 -6.96 -56.49 -19.31
CA ALA A 611 -7.62 -57.67 -18.74
C ALA A 611 -8.30 -58.52 -19.80
N GLN A 612 -8.99 -57.93 -20.77
CA GLN A 612 -9.68 -58.63 -21.85
C GLN A 612 -8.73 -59.32 -22.82
N LEU A 613 -7.67 -58.60 -23.25
CA LEU A 613 -6.65 -59.13 -24.12
C LEU A 613 -5.87 -60.27 -23.43
N PHE A 614 -5.55 -60.12 -22.12
CA PHE A 614 -4.89 -61.17 -21.34
C PHE A 614 -5.75 -62.40 -21.14
N ALA A 615 -7.09 -62.24 -21.07
CA ALA A 615 -8.07 -63.35 -21.04
C ALA A 615 -8.20 -64.06 -22.40
N GLY A 616 -7.57 -63.56 -23.47
CA GLY A 616 -7.52 -64.21 -24.78
C GLY A 616 -8.46 -63.61 -25.82
N ALA A 617 -9.18 -62.54 -25.53
CA ALA A 617 -10.02 -61.85 -26.51
C ALA A 617 -9.17 -61.35 -27.71
N GLN A 618 -9.77 -61.41 -28.91
CA GLN A 618 -9.13 -60.82 -30.10
C GLN A 618 -9.18 -59.29 -30.04
N PRO A 619 -8.23 -58.57 -30.66
CA PRO A 619 -8.19 -57.12 -30.61
C PRO A 619 -9.52 -56.43 -30.94
N ALA A 620 -10.19 -56.83 -31.98
CA ALA A 620 -11.49 -56.25 -32.40
C ALA A 620 -12.61 -56.50 -31.38
N GLU A 621 -12.65 -57.67 -30.76
CA GLU A 621 -13.60 -58.03 -29.72
C GLU A 621 -13.31 -57.24 -28.43
N ALA A 622 -12.04 -57.17 -28.03
CA ALA A 622 -11.61 -56.41 -26.85
C ALA A 622 -11.94 -54.91 -26.97
N LEU A 623 -11.77 -54.30 -28.15
CA LEU A 623 -12.17 -52.92 -28.39
C LEU A 623 -13.69 -52.73 -28.33
N GLY A 624 -14.48 -53.73 -28.79
CA GLY A 624 -15.93 -53.70 -28.64
C GLY A 624 -16.37 -53.71 -27.17
N GLN A 625 -15.80 -54.63 -26.38
CA GLN A 625 -16.07 -54.69 -24.94
C GLN A 625 -15.58 -53.47 -24.20
N LEU A 626 -14.43 -52.87 -24.61
CA LEU A 626 -13.93 -51.60 -24.06
C LEU A 626 -14.87 -50.44 -24.34
N ASN A 627 -15.43 -50.37 -25.55
CA ASN A 627 -16.40 -49.34 -25.91
C ASN A 627 -17.68 -49.46 -25.07
N ASP A 628 -18.18 -50.67 -24.89
CA ASP A 628 -19.33 -50.91 -24.02
C ASP A 628 -19.04 -50.53 -22.56
N PHE A 629 -17.86 -50.85 -22.05
CA PHE A 629 -17.39 -50.42 -20.73
C PHE A 629 -17.35 -48.90 -20.64
N CYS A 630 -16.74 -48.21 -21.63
CA CYS A 630 -16.64 -46.76 -21.65
C CYS A 630 -18.01 -46.09 -21.62
N LEU A 631 -18.92 -46.50 -22.47
CA LEU A 631 -20.27 -45.95 -22.57
C LEU A 631 -21.11 -46.10 -21.30
N HIS A 632 -20.89 -47.17 -20.52
CA HIS A 632 -21.66 -47.44 -19.30
C HIS A 632 -21.01 -46.91 -18.02
N MET A 633 -19.69 -47.00 -17.92
CA MET A 633 -18.97 -46.68 -16.69
C MET A 633 -18.30 -45.31 -16.70
N LEU A 634 -18.02 -44.74 -17.89
CA LEU A 634 -17.31 -43.51 -18.10
C LEU A 634 -18.10 -42.60 -19.08
N PRO A 635 -19.32 -42.20 -18.75
CA PRO A 635 -20.18 -41.45 -19.67
C PRO A 635 -19.53 -40.12 -20.07
N GLY A 636 -19.42 -39.90 -21.40
CA GLY A 636 -18.79 -38.71 -21.96
C GLY A 636 -17.27 -38.85 -22.18
N ALA A 637 -16.64 -39.92 -21.77
CA ALA A 637 -15.24 -40.19 -22.10
C ALA A 637 -15.09 -40.58 -23.57
N PHE A 638 -13.97 -40.17 -24.15
CA PHE A 638 -13.65 -40.40 -25.56
C PHE A 638 -12.15 -40.73 -25.65
N ALA A 639 -11.81 -41.79 -26.42
CA ALA A 639 -10.42 -42.20 -26.58
C ALA A 639 -10.16 -42.83 -27.95
N THR A 640 -8.93 -42.69 -28.42
CA THR A 640 -8.44 -43.45 -29.58
C THR A 640 -7.56 -44.60 -29.11
N VAL A 641 -7.66 -45.77 -29.76
CA VAL A 641 -6.89 -46.96 -29.39
C VAL A 641 -6.55 -47.78 -30.63
N VAL A 642 -5.32 -48.27 -30.71
CA VAL A 642 -4.97 -49.34 -31.63
C VAL A 642 -4.32 -50.49 -30.84
N ALA A 643 -4.76 -51.73 -31.08
CA ALA A 643 -4.24 -52.94 -30.45
C ALA A 643 -3.86 -53.95 -31.48
N ALA A 644 -2.72 -54.61 -31.32
CA ALA A 644 -2.22 -55.67 -32.18
C ALA A 644 -1.77 -56.89 -31.37
N ARG A 645 -2.16 -58.08 -31.82
CA ARG A 645 -1.71 -59.35 -31.32
C ARG A 645 -0.81 -60.01 -32.35
N VAL A 646 0.42 -60.25 -31.98
CA VAL A 646 1.50 -60.73 -32.86
C VAL A 646 1.91 -62.14 -32.50
N ASP A 647 1.87 -63.04 -33.46
CA ASP A 647 2.45 -64.37 -33.35
C ASP A 647 3.99 -64.25 -33.69
N LEU A 648 4.82 -64.39 -32.67
CA LEU A 648 6.26 -64.20 -32.80
C LEU A 648 6.96 -65.25 -33.65
N SER A 649 6.33 -66.43 -33.84
CA SER A 649 6.91 -67.47 -34.66
C SER A 649 6.65 -67.27 -36.16
N SER A 650 5.47 -66.84 -36.53
CA SER A 650 5.03 -66.66 -37.94
C SER A 650 5.15 -65.23 -38.41
N GLY A 651 5.13 -64.27 -37.49
CA GLY A 651 4.99 -62.82 -37.78
C GLY A 651 3.57 -62.42 -38.14
N HIS A 652 2.60 -63.33 -37.96
CA HIS A 652 1.20 -63.00 -38.23
C HIS A 652 0.64 -62.02 -37.19
N VAL A 653 -0.02 -60.96 -37.62
CA VAL A 653 -0.59 -59.90 -36.81
C VAL A 653 -2.11 -59.88 -37.00
N GLU A 654 -2.82 -59.91 -35.89
CA GLU A 654 -4.25 -59.57 -35.80
C GLU A 654 -4.37 -58.22 -35.10
N ALA A 655 -4.95 -57.23 -35.74
CA ALA A 655 -5.05 -55.89 -35.20
C ALA A 655 -6.44 -55.27 -35.40
N ALA A 656 -6.77 -54.30 -34.54
CA ALA A 656 -7.95 -53.45 -34.67
C ALA A 656 -7.65 -52.04 -34.20
N SER A 657 -8.31 -51.06 -34.83
CA SER A 657 -8.18 -49.64 -34.44
C SER A 657 -9.54 -49.04 -34.11
N ALA A 658 -9.55 -48.24 -33.05
CA ALA A 658 -10.68 -47.43 -32.61
C ALA A 658 -10.26 -45.95 -32.75
N GLY A 659 -10.31 -45.41 -33.97
CA GLY A 659 -10.03 -43.98 -34.26
C GLY A 659 -8.58 -43.54 -34.14
N HIS A 660 -7.65 -44.45 -33.80
CA HIS A 660 -6.23 -44.08 -33.59
C HIS A 660 -5.49 -43.99 -34.92
N LEU A 661 -4.41 -43.19 -34.94
CA LEU A 661 -3.52 -43.02 -36.08
C LEU A 661 -3.00 -44.38 -36.58
N MET A 662 -2.84 -44.49 -37.90
CA MET A 662 -2.41 -45.74 -38.52
C MET A 662 -0.96 -46.07 -38.23
N PRO A 663 -0.61 -47.20 -37.59
CA PRO A 663 0.77 -47.63 -37.41
C PRO A 663 1.50 -47.78 -38.76
N PHE A 664 2.82 -47.57 -38.75
CA PHE A 664 3.66 -47.78 -39.91
C PHE A 664 4.27 -49.22 -39.91
N LEU A 665 4.21 -49.85 -41.07
CA LEU A 665 5.07 -51.01 -41.37
C LEU A 665 6.36 -50.49 -42.00
N THR A 666 7.50 -50.93 -41.47
CA THR A 666 8.81 -50.61 -41.99
C THR A 666 9.26 -51.70 -42.95
N ASN A 667 9.79 -51.35 -44.14
CA ASN A 667 10.25 -52.27 -45.18
C ASN A 667 11.72 -52.02 -45.52
N ARG A 668 12.41 -53.05 -46.07
CA ARG A 668 13.82 -52.90 -46.47
C ARG A 668 14.09 -51.96 -47.63
N VAL A 669 13.09 -51.64 -48.49
CA VAL A 669 13.21 -50.74 -49.65
C VAL A 669 11.84 -50.24 -50.12
N PRO A 670 11.62 -48.97 -50.49
CA PRO A 670 12.28 -47.72 -50.07
C PRO A 670 11.41 -46.81 -49.19
N ALA A 671 10.30 -47.26 -48.60
CA ALA A 671 9.44 -46.38 -47.76
C ALA A 671 8.67 -47.21 -46.70
N ALA A 672 8.54 -46.63 -45.49
CA ALA A 672 7.59 -47.05 -44.49
C ALA A 672 6.17 -46.81 -45.05
N VAL A 673 5.27 -47.77 -44.90
CA VAL A 673 3.88 -47.72 -45.36
C VAL A 673 2.92 -47.86 -44.21
N ALA A 674 1.75 -47.25 -44.29
CA ALA A 674 0.71 -47.46 -43.31
C ALA A 674 0.32 -48.94 -43.20
N ALA A 675 0.18 -49.46 -42.01
CA ALA A 675 -0.26 -50.85 -41.77
C ALA A 675 -1.69 -51.00 -42.31
N PRO A 676 -2.02 -52.15 -42.91
CA PRO A 676 -3.34 -52.34 -43.53
C PRO A 676 -4.42 -52.66 -42.47
N ILE A 677 -4.63 -51.72 -41.54
CA ILE A 677 -5.62 -51.81 -40.47
C ILE A 677 -6.86 -51.03 -40.90
N ARG A 678 -8.02 -51.58 -40.71
CA ARG A 678 -9.28 -50.90 -40.98
C ARG A 678 -9.56 -49.90 -39.87
N LEU A 679 -9.82 -48.65 -40.26
CA LEU A 679 -10.23 -47.59 -39.34
C LEU A 679 -11.69 -47.88 -38.87
N SER A 680 -11.91 -47.76 -37.59
CA SER A 680 -13.22 -47.77 -36.95
C SER A 680 -13.35 -46.51 -36.09
N PRO A 681 -14.55 -46.04 -35.73
CA PRO A 681 -14.74 -44.87 -34.86
C PRO A 681 -14.08 -45.04 -33.49
N PRO A 682 -13.69 -43.96 -32.83
CA PRO A 682 -13.11 -43.95 -31.48
C PRO A 682 -14.00 -44.65 -30.42
N ILE A 683 -13.39 -44.96 -29.28
CA ILE A 683 -14.08 -45.43 -28.07
C ILE A 683 -14.95 -44.29 -27.51
N GLY A 684 -16.15 -44.65 -27.02
CA GLY A 684 -17.15 -43.68 -26.50
C GLY A 684 -18.29 -43.39 -27.48
N ILE A 685 -18.31 -44.01 -28.67
CA ILE A 685 -19.34 -43.81 -29.69
C ILE A 685 -20.31 -45.00 -29.65
N LYS A 686 -21.62 -44.74 -29.62
CA LYS A 686 -22.67 -45.75 -29.60
C LYS A 686 -22.84 -46.44 -30.95
N GLY A 687 -23.10 -47.75 -30.91
CA GLY A 687 -23.46 -48.53 -32.11
C GLY A 687 -22.29 -48.87 -33.04
N VAL A 688 -21.06 -48.79 -32.55
CA VAL A 688 -19.85 -49.11 -33.30
C VAL A 688 -19.50 -50.59 -33.20
N THR A 689 -19.05 -51.17 -34.30
CA THR A 689 -18.44 -52.48 -34.38
C THR A 689 -17.03 -52.34 -34.92
N TYR A 690 -16.05 -52.92 -34.22
CA TYR A 690 -14.65 -52.84 -34.62
C TYR A 690 -14.29 -53.96 -35.57
N ALA A 691 -13.63 -53.60 -36.68
CA ALA A 691 -13.30 -54.56 -37.72
C ALA A 691 -11.91 -55.19 -37.48
N PRO A 692 -11.77 -56.49 -37.47
CA PRO A 692 -10.47 -57.14 -37.42
C PRO A 692 -9.69 -56.93 -38.73
N SER A 693 -8.36 -56.81 -38.62
CA SER A 693 -7.42 -56.71 -39.72
C SER A 693 -6.29 -57.70 -39.51
N THR A 694 -5.84 -58.34 -40.56
CA THR A 694 -4.72 -59.29 -40.48
C THR A 694 -3.67 -58.97 -41.52
N PHE A 695 -2.40 -59.07 -41.13
CA PHE A 695 -1.25 -58.92 -42.01
C PHE A 695 -0.04 -59.64 -41.41
N THR A 696 1.06 -59.68 -42.13
CA THR A 696 2.28 -60.36 -41.66
C THR A 696 3.44 -59.37 -41.62
N ILE A 697 4.24 -59.40 -40.53
CA ILE A 697 5.50 -58.71 -40.43
C ILE A 697 6.56 -59.70 -40.92
N GLU A 698 7.10 -59.42 -42.10
CA GLU A 698 8.13 -60.27 -42.73
C GLU A 698 9.47 -60.15 -41.98
N PRO A 699 10.38 -61.16 -42.07
CA PRO A 699 11.74 -61.03 -41.50
C PRO A 699 12.45 -59.76 -42.02
N GLY A 700 13.05 -59.03 -41.12
CA GLY A 700 13.72 -57.73 -41.40
C GLY A 700 12.77 -56.54 -41.47
N HIS A 701 11.48 -56.71 -41.15
CA HIS A 701 10.49 -55.63 -41.10
C HIS A 701 10.05 -55.34 -39.67
N GLY A 702 9.35 -54.21 -39.45
CA GLY A 702 8.86 -53.78 -38.13
C GLY A 702 7.50 -53.14 -38.21
N LEU A 703 6.93 -52.93 -37.02
CA LEU A 703 5.65 -52.20 -36.78
C LEU A 703 5.90 -51.09 -35.80
N VAL A 704 5.52 -49.86 -36.14
CA VAL A 704 5.66 -48.68 -35.28
C VAL A 704 4.29 -48.10 -35.01
N LEU A 705 3.90 -48.10 -33.74
CA LEU A 705 2.73 -47.41 -33.21
C LEU A 705 3.17 -46.09 -32.59
N TYR A 706 2.39 -45.02 -32.72
CA TYR A 706 2.72 -43.67 -32.23
C TYR A 706 1.45 -42.88 -31.96
N SER A 707 1.51 -41.93 -31.01
CA SER A 707 0.45 -40.96 -30.75
C SER A 707 0.58 -39.74 -31.64
N ASP A 708 -0.43 -38.89 -31.66
CA ASP A 708 -0.51 -37.70 -32.48
C ASP A 708 0.54 -36.63 -32.11
N GLY A 709 0.92 -36.49 -30.81
CA GLY A 709 1.97 -35.58 -30.37
C GLY A 709 3.34 -35.80 -31.06
N LEU A 710 3.60 -36.99 -31.66
CA LEU A 710 4.80 -37.23 -32.48
C LEU A 710 4.75 -36.53 -33.83
N VAL A 711 3.56 -36.38 -34.42
CA VAL A 711 3.37 -35.96 -35.81
C VAL A 711 2.63 -34.63 -35.93
N GLU A 712 1.81 -34.28 -34.95
CA GLU A 712 1.04 -33.03 -34.93
C GLU A 712 1.89 -31.87 -34.44
N ARG A 713 1.81 -30.73 -35.15
CA ARG A 713 2.47 -29.46 -34.79
C ARG A 713 1.53 -28.32 -35.09
N ARG A 714 1.53 -27.32 -34.24
CA ARG A 714 0.67 -26.14 -34.38
C ARG A 714 0.96 -25.38 -35.68
N GLY A 715 -0.06 -25.25 -36.51
CA GLY A 715 0.07 -24.55 -37.80
C GLY A 715 0.61 -25.39 -38.96
N GLU A 716 0.84 -26.69 -38.77
CA GLU A 716 1.27 -27.65 -39.79
C GLU A 716 0.14 -28.66 -40.07
N ALA A 717 -0.01 -29.11 -41.30
CA ALA A 717 -0.95 -30.18 -41.59
C ALA A 717 -0.43 -31.53 -41.06
N ILE A 718 -1.29 -32.36 -40.47
CA ILE A 718 -0.90 -33.67 -39.92
C ILE A 718 -0.22 -34.57 -40.98
N ASP A 719 -0.59 -34.43 -42.25
CA ASP A 719 -0.01 -35.14 -43.37
C ASP A 719 1.49 -34.87 -43.55
N ASP A 720 1.94 -33.64 -43.24
CA ASP A 720 3.36 -33.26 -43.29
C ASP A 720 4.15 -33.94 -42.17
N GLY A 721 3.57 -34.05 -40.99
CA GLY A 721 4.11 -34.81 -39.87
C GLY A 721 4.23 -36.27 -40.16
N LEU A 722 3.19 -36.86 -40.73
CA LEU A 722 3.17 -38.29 -41.15
C LEU A 722 4.22 -38.57 -42.24
N ALA A 723 4.36 -37.67 -43.23
CA ALA A 723 5.39 -37.76 -44.26
C ALA A 723 6.80 -37.71 -43.66
N ARG A 724 7.01 -36.86 -42.68
CA ARG A 724 8.26 -36.70 -41.93
C ARG A 724 8.62 -37.97 -41.15
N LEU A 725 7.65 -38.57 -40.43
CA LEU A 725 7.80 -39.84 -39.74
C LEU A 725 8.14 -40.96 -40.72
N ALA A 726 7.37 -41.10 -41.82
CA ALA A 726 7.63 -42.10 -42.86
C ALA A 726 9.05 -41.99 -43.46
N ALA A 727 9.53 -40.76 -43.70
CA ALA A 727 10.92 -40.49 -44.15
C ALA A 727 11.95 -40.89 -43.11
N THR A 728 11.69 -40.63 -41.83
CA THR A 728 12.60 -41.02 -40.71
C THR A 728 12.69 -42.52 -40.61
N LEU A 729 11.58 -43.23 -40.62
CA LEU A 729 11.54 -44.70 -40.58
C LEU A 729 12.21 -45.36 -41.78
N SER A 730 12.18 -44.71 -42.94
CA SER A 730 12.84 -45.21 -44.17
C SER A 730 14.36 -45.05 -44.19
N ARG A 731 14.91 -44.03 -43.52
CA ARG A 731 16.37 -43.72 -43.46
C ARG A 731 17.14 -44.58 -42.48
N ALA A 732 16.55 -44.94 -41.39
CA ALA A 732 17.29 -45.38 -40.21
C ALA A 732 17.42 -46.91 -40.07
N GLY A 733 16.95 -47.69 -41.03
CA GLY A 733 17.03 -49.16 -40.91
C GLY A 733 16.36 -49.69 -39.61
N GLU A 734 15.20 -49.18 -39.26
CA GLU A 734 14.39 -49.52 -38.09
C GLU A 734 15.03 -49.13 -36.74
N PRO A 735 15.00 -47.84 -36.41
CA PRO A 735 15.55 -47.36 -35.15
C PRO A 735 14.67 -47.78 -33.98
N PRO A 736 15.24 -47.94 -32.76
CA PRO A 736 14.46 -48.07 -31.54
C PRO A 736 13.65 -46.83 -31.28
N ALA A 737 12.57 -46.97 -30.51
CA ALA A 737 11.63 -45.88 -30.24
C ALA A 737 12.30 -44.57 -29.75
N SER A 738 13.30 -44.68 -28.91
CA SER A 738 14.09 -43.52 -28.44
C SER A 738 14.84 -42.75 -29.55
N ARG A 739 15.25 -43.46 -30.61
CA ARG A 739 15.93 -42.83 -31.75
C ARG A 739 14.92 -42.19 -32.69
N ILE A 740 13.76 -42.80 -32.89
CA ILE A 740 12.63 -42.18 -33.61
C ILE A 740 12.28 -40.86 -32.96
N TRP A 741 12.15 -40.86 -31.63
CA TRP A 741 11.94 -39.66 -30.86
C TRP A 741 13.03 -38.62 -31.11
N THR A 742 14.29 -38.97 -30.95
CA THR A 742 15.42 -37.99 -31.13
C THR A 742 15.44 -37.38 -32.54
N GLU A 743 15.10 -38.13 -33.57
CA GLU A 743 15.08 -37.63 -34.97
C GLU A 743 13.85 -36.81 -35.30
N MET A 744 12.71 -37.06 -34.60
CA MET A 744 11.46 -36.33 -34.77
C MET A 744 11.35 -35.12 -33.87
N ALA A 745 11.99 -35.15 -32.71
CA ALA A 745 11.95 -34.08 -31.72
C ALA A 745 12.64 -32.80 -32.25
N SER A 746 11.84 -31.79 -32.54
CA SER A 746 12.34 -30.46 -32.93
C SER A 746 11.38 -29.42 -32.37
N GLY A 747 11.79 -28.72 -31.28
CA GLY A 747 11.02 -27.63 -30.68
C GLY A 747 10.24 -28.01 -29.42
N HIS A 748 9.23 -27.23 -29.11
CA HIS A 748 8.39 -27.40 -27.91
C HIS A 748 7.42 -28.55 -28.12
N ILE A 749 7.31 -29.45 -27.14
CA ILE A 749 6.35 -30.56 -27.15
C ILE A 749 5.04 -30.02 -26.62
N GLU A 750 4.03 -30.01 -27.46
CA GLU A 750 2.68 -29.46 -27.14
C GLU A 750 1.73 -30.52 -26.57
N ASP A 751 1.95 -31.82 -26.92
CA ASP A 751 1.15 -32.97 -26.43
C ASP A 751 2.05 -34.13 -26.05
N ASP A 752 1.50 -35.11 -25.34
CA ASP A 752 2.24 -36.32 -24.96
C ASP A 752 2.70 -37.09 -26.21
N VAL A 753 3.88 -37.67 -26.12
CA VAL A 753 4.43 -38.47 -27.20
C VAL A 753 4.65 -39.90 -26.74
N THR A 754 3.96 -40.82 -27.40
CA THR A 754 4.10 -42.26 -27.15
C THR A 754 4.55 -42.95 -28.44
N ILE A 755 5.57 -43.81 -28.35
CA ILE A 755 6.08 -44.60 -29.47
C ILE A 755 6.31 -46.02 -29.00
N VAL A 756 5.79 -47.00 -29.74
CA VAL A 756 6.08 -48.43 -29.56
C VAL A 756 6.59 -49.00 -30.88
N ALA A 757 7.81 -49.50 -30.88
CA ALA A 757 8.46 -50.08 -32.07
C ALA A 757 8.81 -51.54 -31.85
N LEU A 758 8.26 -52.41 -32.73
CA LEU A 758 8.45 -53.83 -32.76
C LEU A 758 9.16 -54.24 -34.07
N ARG A 759 10.20 -54.99 -34.00
CA ARG A 759 10.97 -55.43 -35.16
C ARG A 759 11.18 -56.93 -35.16
N ARG A 760 10.95 -57.56 -36.34
CA ARG A 760 11.29 -58.95 -36.64
C ARG A 760 12.69 -58.96 -37.27
N PRO A 761 13.69 -59.67 -36.68
CA PRO A 761 15.05 -59.67 -37.22
C PRO A 761 15.16 -60.38 -38.57
#